data_334e69040d0b6baaa1046c2a14550bf8
#
_entry.id   334e69040d0b6baaa1046c2a14550bf8
#
_cell.length_a   1.000
_cell.length_b   1.000
_cell.length_c   1.000
_cell.angle_alpha   90.00
_cell.angle_beta   90.00
_cell.angle_gamma   90.00
#
_symmetry.space_group_name_H-M   'P 1'
#
loop_
_entity.id
_entity.type
_entity.pdbx_description
1 polymer ?
#
loop_
_entity_poly.entity_id
_entity_poly.type
_entity_poly.pdbx_seq_one_letter_code
_entity_poly.pdbx_strand_id
1 'polypeptide(L)'
;MAKKITPHIVIIALFAVIALAFFYPVLQGKGIFQSDIAQYTGMAKERNDYRQTENKETYWTNSAFGGMPTYQLGAQYPNDLVKRLDRTLRFLPRPADYLFLYFVGFYILLLVLKVDYKNAFLGAIAFGLSTYLIIILGAGHNSKAHAIAYFAPVLAGILMVFQRKYLWGGLLTAVALALELSANHFQMTYYLLLLVLLLGAGWLYKAVKEKQLNDFAKATAVLVGAVVVSVLANATLLLTTSEYADWSTRSKSTLTFTPEGTPKKQSSGLSHDYITEYSYGITESLNLIVPRLLGGSNGEDLGKDSHTYEVLLQLGAPPEQALPQAQHLPTYWGDQPLVAAPAYIGAVVFFLFVLALFVVKNRLKWWLLAASLMALVLSWGKNFGILTDFMIDYFPLYNKFRAVSSIQVLLELCVPVLAIVGLQQFLKTDEEQRKKYLLHTLYICLGLMGVLLLAKGFLDFQGANDSYYANQQILQAIVEDRKSIYTADVLRSTVLFLLTALALFLYQYKKIPLRGMQIALLVLLFFDLGGVAKRYVNKDSFVDKYQIENPFEETAADRAILQDKSYYRVYEPQVGINGARTSYFHHSIGGYHAAKPKRLQELFDYQIAKGNMEILNMLNVKYIILRNQEGQMQPIHNDDALGSAWFVKQLSLKNNDDEVMQALEKFKPEQEALATANDLKTTLPTQYTVDTTAVITIKNVRPDELIYESNNPHNGLAVFSEMYYPHGWKATIDGKEVSIYRVDYTLRALSVPAGKHEIRFVFEPQIVKTGSNLSLVGAILLMLWLVGGIVWQTKKNKTED
;
A
#
# COMPACT_ATOMS: atom_id res chain seq x y z
N MET A 1 -3.10 -30.91 -29.75
CA MET A 1 -3.00 -30.06 -28.52
C MET A 1 -1.74 -29.19 -28.54
N ALA A 2 -0.53 -29.69 -28.71
CA ALA A 2 0.71 -28.92 -28.69
C ALA A 2 0.69 -27.63 -29.57
N LYS A 3 0.31 -27.72 -30.85
CA LYS A 3 0.26 -26.58 -31.80
C LYS A 3 -0.64 -25.42 -31.31
N LYS A 4 -1.63 -25.66 -30.44
CA LYS A 4 -2.50 -24.59 -29.87
C LYS A 4 -1.89 -23.95 -28.62
N ILE A 5 -1.06 -24.65 -27.86
CA ILE A 5 -0.48 -24.18 -26.59
C ILE A 5 0.84 -23.44 -26.82
N THR A 6 1.65 -23.89 -27.80
CA THR A 6 2.97 -23.31 -28.09
C THR A 6 2.99 -21.78 -28.20
N PRO A 7 2.04 -21.10 -28.91
CA PRO A 7 2.05 -19.63 -28.99
C PRO A 7 1.91 -18.94 -27.61
N HIS A 8 1.12 -19.53 -26.71
CA HIS A 8 0.90 -18.96 -25.37
C HIS A 8 2.15 -19.12 -24.49
N ILE A 9 2.86 -20.26 -24.59
CA ILE A 9 4.12 -20.48 -23.87
C ILE A 9 5.17 -19.47 -24.33
N VAL A 10 5.28 -19.25 -25.65
CA VAL A 10 6.21 -18.25 -26.21
C VAL A 10 5.88 -16.85 -25.70
N ILE A 11 4.61 -16.47 -25.65
CA ILE A 11 4.20 -15.16 -25.13
C ILE A 11 4.53 -15.00 -23.65
N ILE A 12 4.29 -16.02 -22.82
CA ILE A 12 4.66 -15.99 -21.39
C ILE A 12 6.17 -15.84 -21.22
N ALA A 13 6.97 -16.56 -22.03
CA ALA A 13 8.41 -16.40 -22.02
C ALA A 13 8.84 -14.99 -22.46
N LEU A 14 8.19 -14.42 -23.49
CA LEU A 14 8.43 -13.04 -23.90
C LEU A 14 8.08 -12.02 -22.79
N PHE A 15 7.01 -12.24 -22.04
CA PHE A 15 6.69 -11.37 -20.88
C PHE A 15 7.80 -11.40 -19.83
N ALA A 16 8.38 -12.55 -19.53
CA ALA A 16 9.51 -12.65 -18.61
C ALA A 16 10.73 -11.89 -19.15
N VAL A 17 11.04 -12.07 -20.44
CA VAL A 17 12.16 -11.35 -21.11
C VAL A 17 11.92 -9.83 -21.09
N ILE A 18 10.72 -9.37 -21.41
CA ILE A 18 10.38 -7.92 -21.40
C ILE A 18 10.47 -7.36 -19.99
N ALA A 19 9.98 -8.05 -18.97
CA ALA A 19 10.05 -7.61 -17.59
C ALA A 19 11.50 -7.49 -17.11
N LEU A 20 12.35 -8.46 -17.43
CA LEU A 20 13.78 -8.42 -17.11
C LEU A 20 14.52 -7.33 -17.91
N ALA A 21 14.19 -7.15 -19.19
CA ALA A 21 14.78 -6.11 -20.02
C ALA A 21 14.39 -4.70 -19.54
N PHE A 22 13.16 -4.52 -19.10
CA PHE A 22 12.70 -3.25 -18.54
C PHE A 22 13.44 -2.91 -17.26
N PHE A 23 13.63 -3.87 -16.38
CA PHE A 23 14.34 -3.74 -15.11
C PHE A 23 15.73 -4.40 -15.15
N TYR A 24 16.46 -4.24 -16.26
CA TYR A 24 17.73 -4.96 -16.50
C TYR A 24 18.78 -4.87 -15.39
N PRO A 25 18.88 -3.79 -14.55
CA PRO A 25 19.88 -3.76 -13.49
C PRO A 25 19.73 -4.86 -12.45
N VAL A 26 18.53 -5.48 -12.34
CA VAL A 26 18.34 -6.64 -11.44
C VAL A 26 19.19 -7.85 -11.85
N LEU A 27 19.52 -7.96 -13.15
CA LEU A 27 20.41 -9.01 -13.67
C LEU A 27 21.89 -8.76 -13.30
N GLN A 28 22.21 -7.52 -12.88
CA GLN A 28 23.50 -7.13 -12.36
C GLN A 28 23.59 -7.20 -10.82
N GLY A 29 22.59 -7.81 -10.17
CA GLY A 29 22.52 -7.91 -8.73
C GLY A 29 22.09 -6.62 -8.00
N LYS A 30 21.60 -5.62 -8.74
CA LYS A 30 21.08 -4.35 -8.18
C LYS A 30 19.59 -4.44 -7.91
N GLY A 31 19.08 -3.55 -7.05
CA GLY A 31 17.64 -3.42 -6.79
C GLY A 31 17.26 -1.95 -6.65
N ILE A 32 15.96 -1.65 -6.74
CA ILE A 32 15.47 -0.29 -6.51
C ILE A 32 15.53 0.01 -5.01
N PHE A 33 16.14 1.14 -4.64
CA PHE A 33 16.02 1.63 -3.27
C PHE A 33 14.63 2.20 -3.07
N GLN A 34 13.90 1.59 -2.15
CA GLN A 34 12.50 1.92 -1.86
C GLN A 34 12.41 2.39 -0.41
N SER A 35 12.08 3.65 -0.20
CA SER A 35 12.00 4.25 1.15
C SER A 35 11.07 3.47 2.09
N ASP A 36 9.90 3.07 1.61
CA ASP A 36 8.95 2.26 2.40
C ASP A 36 9.53 0.90 2.80
N ILE A 37 10.35 0.29 1.94
CA ILE A 37 11.01 -0.98 2.25
C ILE A 37 12.14 -0.78 3.26
N ALA A 38 12.88 0.33 3.17
CA ALA A 38 13.88 0.68 4.18
C ALA A 38 13.23 0.83 5.57
N GLN A 39 12.12 1.56 5.65
CA GLN A 39 11.35 1.71 6.88
C GLN A 39 10.80 0.37 7.40
N TYR A 40 10.24 -0.45 6.50
CA TYR A 40 9.79 -1.80 6.85
C TYR A 40 10.95 -2.66 7.38
N THR A 41 12.13 -2.60 6.77
CA THR A 41 13.32 -3.34 7.20
C THR A 41 13.72 -2.93 8.62
N GLY A 42 13.67 -1.60 8.93
CA GLY A 42 13.93 -1.08 10.26
C GLY A 42 13.02 -1.69 11.33
N MET A 43 11.72 -1.69 11.09
CA MET A 43 10.75 -2.24 12.04
C MET A 43 10.77 -3.76 12.15
N ALA A 44 11.09 -4.46 11.06
CA ALA A 44 11.06 -5.92 11.02
C ALA A 44 12.37 -6.56 11.46
N LYS A 45 13.40 -5.77 11.79
CA LYS A 45 14.75 -6.28 12.06
C LYS A 45 14.78 -7.23 13.24
N GLU A 46 14.24 -6.85 14.40
CA GLU A 46 14.22 -7.70 15.60
C GLU A 46 13.54 -9.04 15.32
N ARG A 47 12.39 -9.05 14.63
CA ARG A 47 11.72 -10.29 14.23
C ARG A 47 12.59 -11.14 13.29
N ASN A 48 13.24 -10.49 12.31
CA ASN A 48 14.08 -11.19 11.34
C ASN A 48 15.31 -11.81 12.03
N ASP A 49 15.95 -11.07 12.92
CA ASP A 49 17.11 -11.52 13.70
C ASP A 49 16.70 -12.69 14.61
N TYR A 50 15.60 -12.58 15.35
CA TYR A 50 15.06 -13.65 16.19
C TYR A 50 14.81 -14.92 15.39
N ARG A 51 14.21 -14.81 14.21
CA ARG A 51 13.94 -15.95 13.34
C ARG A 51 15.24 -16.60 12.83
N GLN A 52 16.27 -15.81 12.56
CA GLN A 52 17.56 -16.33 12.10
C GLN A 52 18.31 -17.05 13.23
N THR A 53 18.25 -16.53 14.44
CA THR A 53 18.99 -17.08 15.59
C THR A 53 18.26 -18.26 16.25
N GLU A 54 16.94 -18.16 16.44
CA GLU A 54 16.14 -19.15 17.16
C GLU A 54 15.42 -20.16 16.25
N ASN A 55 15.46 -19.93 14.92
CA ASN A 55 14.70 -20.72 13.91
C ASN A 55 13.20 -20.83 14.22
N LYS A 56 12.65 -19.78 14.84
CA LYS A 56 11.24 -19.64 15.22
C LYS A 56 10.68 -18.31 14.74
N GLU A 57 9.37 -18.27 14.47
CA GLU A 57 8.68 -17.00 14.22
C GLU A 57 8.25 -16.39 15.56
N THR A 58 8.41 -15.06 15.68
CA THR A 58 7.79 -14.28 16.74
C THR A 58 6.66 -13.44 16.21
N TYR A 59 5.56 -13.39 16.95
CA TYR A 59 4.39 -12.57 16.60
C TYR A 59 4.34 -11.24 17.36
N TRP A 60 5.42 -10.90 18.08
CA TRP A 60 5.59 -9.63 18.77
C TRP A 60 6.98 -9.06 18.48
N THR A 61 7.11 -7.72 18.50
CA THR A 61 8.38 -6.99 18.48
C THR A 61 8.39 -5.93 19.57
N ASN A 62 9.53 -5.73 20.23
CA ASN A 62 9.75 -4.67 21.21
C ASN A 62 10.46 -3.46 20.59
N SER A 63 11.02 -3.60 19.38
CA SER A 63 11.86 -2.58 18.74
C SER A 63 11.05 -1.44 18.09
N ALA A 64 9.76 -1.61 17.88
CA ALA A 64 8.92 -0.63 17.20
C ALA A 64 7.72 -0.23 18.06
N PHE A 65 7.42 1.07 18.15
CA PHE A 65 6.29 1.63 18.90
C PHE A 65 6.20 1.16 20.38
N GLY A 66 7.34 0.96 21.01
CA GLY A 66 7.43 0.42 22.36
C GLY A 66 6.93 -1.02 22.53
N GLY A 67 6.45 -1.64 21.48
CA GLY A 67 5.93 -3.00 21.41
C GLY A 67 4.64 -3.10 20.61
N MET A 68 4.63 -4.01 19.60
CA MET A 68 3.45 -4.29 18.77
C MET A 68 3.47 -5.70 18.20
N PRO A 69 2.28 -6.24 17.79
CA PRO A 69 2.24 -7.50 17.03
C PRO A 69 2.94 -7.37 15.67
N THR A 70 3.66 -8.42 15.25
CA THR A 70 4.36 -8.48 13.96
C THR A 70 3.46 -8.83 12.77
N TYR A 71 2.15 -8.94 12.97
CA TYR A 71 1.18 -9.35 11.94
C TYR A 71 1.29 -8.55 10.65
N GLN A 72 1.58 -7.24 10.77
CA GLN A 72 1.77 -6.34 9.64
C GLN A 72 3.24 -6.13 9.26
N LEU A 73 4.17 -6.75 9.97
CA LEU A 73 5.60 -6.67 9.75
C LEU A 73 6.16 -7.90 9.03
N GLY A 74 5.32 -8.59 8.26
CA GLY A 74 5.71 -9.73 7.43
C GLY A 74 5.83 -11.06 8.17
N ALA A 75 5.12 -11.22 9.29
CA ALA A 75 5.03 -12.49 10.02
C ALA A 75 4.74 -13.68 9.09
N GLN A 76 5.35 -14.81 9.36
CA GLN A 76 5.12 -16.06 8.64
C GLN A 76 4.20 -16.95 9.45
N TYR A 77 3.16 -17.44 8.79
CA TYR A 77 2.18 -18.30 9.46
C TYR A 77 2.36 -19.76 9.06
N PRO A 78 2.07 -20.71 9.98
CA PRO A 78 1.97 -22.10 9.62
C PRO A 78 0.88 -22.31 8.55
N ASN A 79 1.07 -23.30 7.68
CA ASN A 79 0.08 -23.69 6.66
C ASN A 79 -0.30 -22.61 5.62
N ASP A 80 0.51 -21.57 5.46
CA ASP A 80 0.29 -20.53 4.45
C ASP A 80 0.70 -21.02 3.05
N LEU A 81 -0.15 -21.91 2.48
CA LEU A 81 0.09 -22.54 1.16
C LEU A 81 -0.15 -21.54 0.03
N VAL A 82 -1.06 -20.58 0.20
CA VAL A 82 -1.32 -19.52 -0.78
C VAL A 82 -0.07 -18.67 -0.98
N LYS A 83 0.60 -18.26 0.10
CA LYS A 83 1.85 -17.48 0.03
C LYS A 83 3.01 -18.26 -0.58
N ARG A 84 3.03 -19.59 -0.38
CA ARG A 84 4.01 -20.46 -1.08
C ARG A 84 3.76 -20.51 -2.58
N LEU A 85 2.50 -20.66 -3.00
CA LEU A 85 2.10 -20.59 -4.41
C LEU A 85 2.46 -19.24 -5.02
N ASP A 86 2.14 -18.14 -4.33
CA ASP A 86 2.47 -16.79 -4.75
C ASP A 86 3.98 -16.60 -4.98
N ARG A 87 4.82 -17.05 -4.05
CA ARG A 87 6.30 -17.01 -4.21
C ARG A 87 6.77 -17.78 -5.43
N THR A 88 6.12 -18.91 -5.73
CA THR A 88 6.44 -19.71 -6.94
C THR A 88 6.07 -18.97 -8.21
N LEU A 89 4.95 -18.25 -8.24
CA LEU A 89 4.53 -17.45 -9.40
C LEU A 89 5.42 -16.22 -9.60
N ARG A 90 5.96 -15.66 -8.52
CA ARG A 90 6.89 -14.53 -8.52
C ARG A 90 8.36 -14.96 -8.53
N PHE A 91 8.71 -15.83 -9.45
CA PHE A 91 10.06 -16.42 -9.54
C PHE A 91 11.14 -15.47 -10.10
N LEU A 92 10.74 -14.38 -10.74
CA LEU A 92 11.67 -13.36 -11.24
C LEU A 92 12.15 -12.43 -10.10
N PRO A 93 13.35 -11.84 -10.24
CA PRO A 93 13.81 -10.85 -9.27
C PRO A 93 12.92 -9.61 -9.26
N ARG A 94 12.70 -9.03 -8.05
CA ARG A 94 11.90 -7.81 -7.88
C ARG A 94 12.61 -6.59 -8.47
N PRO A 95 11.87 -5.70 -9.19
CA PRO A 95 10.42 -5.65 -9.36
C PRO A 95 9.91 -6.32 -10.65
N ALA A 96 10.77 -7.02 -11.40
CA ALA A 96 10.38 -7.68 -12.64
C ALA A 96 9.31 -8.78 -12.42
N ASP A 97 9.25 -9.37 -11.22
CA ASP A 97 8.24 -10.34 -10.80
C ASP A 97 6.81 -9.77 -10.90
N TYR A 98 6.58 -8.55 -10.40
CA TYR A 98 5.26 -7.91 -10.48
C TYR A 98 4.89 -7.49 -11.89
N LEU A 99 5.84 -6.92 -12.65
CA LEU A 99 5.58 -6.57 -14.05
C LEU A 99 5.22 -7.79 -14.89
N PHE A 100 5.89 -8.92 -14.66
CA PHE A 100 5.55 -10.18 -15.30
C PHE A 100 4.12 -10.63 -14.95
N LEU A 101 3.73 -10.56 -13.68
CA LEU A 101 2.37 -10.91 -13.27
C LEU A 101 1.31 -10.00 -13.87
N TYR A 102 1.58 -8.69 -14.00
CA TYR A 102 0.68 -7.76 -14.69
C TYR A 102 0.43 -8.20 -16.13
N PHE A 103 1.49 -8.53 -16.86
CA PHE A 103 1.36 -9.01 -18.23
C PHE A 103 0.56 -10.30 -18.32
N VAL A 104 0.91 -11.30 -17.53
CA VAL A 104 0.26 -12.62 -17.56
C VAL A 104 -1.21 -12.51 -17.15
N GLY A 105 -1.50 -11.80 -16.05
CA GLY A 105 -2.86 -11.64 -15.55
C GLY A 105 -3.77 -10.95 -16.57
N PHE A 106 -3.31 -9.86 -17.17
CA PHE A 106 -4.07 -9.12 -18.16
C PHE A 106 -4.24 -9.89 -19.47
N TYR A 107 -3.22 -10.63 -19.89
CA TYR A 107 -3.28 -11.52 -21.02
C TYR A 107 -4.37 -12.59 -20.85
N ILE A 108 -4.44 -13.24 -19.69
CA ILE A 108 -5.49 -14.21 -19.36
C ILE A 108 -6.89 -13.58 -19.47
N LEU A 109 -7.08 -12.37 -18.93
CA LEU A 109 -8.35 -11.66 -19.01
C LEU A 109 -8.78 -11.42 -20.45
N LEU A 110 -7.89 -10.97 -21.31
CA LEU A 110 -8.18 -10.70 -22.72
C LEU A 110 -8.50 -11.98 -23.50
N LEU A 111 -7.82 -13.10 -23.20
CA LEU A 111 -8.15 -14.39 -23.79
C LEU A 111 -9.55 -14.87 -23.39
N VAL A 112 -9.96 -14.68 -22.14
CA VAL A 112 -11.33 -14.98 -21.67
C VAL A 112 -12.36 -14.10 -22.38
N LEU A 113 -12.03 -12.87 -22.72
CA LEU A 113 -12.83 -11.97 -23.55
C LEU A 113 -12.80 -12.33 -25.05
N LYS A 114 -12.15 -13.45 -25.44
CA LYS A 114 -12.03 -13.95 -26.82
C LYS A 114 -11.27 -12.98 -27.74
N VAL A 115 -10.33 -12.21 -27.21
CA VAL A 115 -9.36 -11.44 -27.99
C VAL A 115 -8.31 -12.39 -28.55
N ASP A 116 -7.90 -12.15 -29.83
CA ASP A 116 -6.79 -12.91 -30.44
C ASP A 116 -5.50 -12.76 -29.61
N TYR A 117 -4.72 -13.84 -29.50
CA TYR A 117 -3.56 -13.89 -28.61
C TYR A 117 -2.49 -12.81 -28.92
N LYS A 118 -2.37 -12.33 -30.16
CA LYS A 118 -1.44 -11.26 -30.53
C LYS A 118 -1.94 -9.89 -30.06
N ASN A 119 -3.25 -9.63 -30.21
CA ASN A 119 -3.86 -8.42 -29.69
C ASN A 119 -3.91 -8.46 -28.15
N ALA A 120 -4.10 -9.65 -27.55
CA ALA A 120 -4.01 -9.83 -26.11
C ALA A 120 -2.59 -9.55 -25.58
N PHE A 121 -1.55 -9.90 -26.34
CA PHE A 121 -0.17 -9.53 -26.04
C PHE A 121 0.02 -8.00 -26.02
N LEU A 122 -0.48 -7.28 -27.04
CA LEU A 122 -0.44 -5.81 -27.08
C LEU A 122 -1.13 -5.21 -25.84
N GLY A 123 -2.29 -5.74 -25.49
CA GLY A 123 -3.04 -5.28 -24.32
C GLY A 123 -2.31 -5.51 -23.01
N ALA A 124 -1.65 -6.66 -22.87
CA ALA A 124 -0.85 -6.95 -21.69
C ALA A 124 0.31 -5.95 -21.53
N ILE A 125 0.99 -5.60 -22.62
CA ILE A 125 2.04 -4.56 -22.62
C ILE A 125 1.44 -3.18 -22.29
N ALA A 126 0.28 -2.82 -22.88
CA ALA A 126 -0.40 -1.56 -22.60
C ALA A 126 -0.77 -1.41 -21.12
N PHE A 127 -1.26 -2.47 -20.49
CA PHE A 127 -1.58 -2.45 -19.07
C PHE A 127 -0.32 -2.41 -18.19
N GLY A 128 0.59 -3.36 -18.36
CA GLY A 128 1.71 -3.52 -17.43
C GLY A 128 2.74 -2.38 -17.48
N LEU A 129 2.84 -1.67 -18.63
CA LEU A 129 3.72 -0.49 -18.75
C LEU A 129 3.00 0.83 -18.46
N SER A 130 1.74 0.83 -18.02
CA SER A 130 1.08 2.01 -17.53
C SER A 130 1.93 2.65 -16.42
N THR A 131 2.09 3.97 -16.48
CA THR A 131 3.05 4.66 -15.61
C THR A 131 2.71 4.48 -14.14
N TYR A 132 1.41 4.49 -13.79
CA TYR A 132 0.97 4.24 -12.41
C TYR A 132 1.50 2.92 -11.85
N LEU A 133 1.44 1.83 -12.63
CA LEU A 133 1.90 0.50 -12.20
C LEU A 133 3.42 0.44 -12.01
N ILE A 134 4.17 1.17 -12.83
CA ILE A 134 5.64 1.24 -12.71
C ILE A 134 6.06 2.11 -11.53
N ILE A 135 5.38 3.26 -11.31
CA ILE A 135 5.72 4.19 -10.23
C ILE A 135 5.52 3.55 -8.86
N ILE A 136 4.42 2.83 -8.65
CA ILE A 136 4.18 2.16 -7.36
C ILE A 136 5.25 1.09 -7.05
N LEU A 137 5.88 0.52 -8.07
CA LEU A 137 7.04 -0.35 -7.92
C LEU A 137 8.30 0.44 -7.54
N GLY A 138 8.51 1.62 -8.15
CA GLY A 138 9.59 2.52 -7.80
C GLY A 138 9.50 3.04 -6.37
N ALA A 139 8.30 3.45 -5.94
CA ALA A 139 8.03 3.99 -4.62
C ALA A 139 8.06 2.94 -3.48
N GLY A 140 8.00 1.65 -3.80
CA GLY A 140 7.98 0.59 -2.78
C GLY A 140 6.62 0.15 -2.29
N HIS A 141 5.53 0.56 -2.95
CA HIS A 141 4.17 0.13 -2.63
C HIS A 141 3.91 -1.34 -3.06
N ASN A 142 4.79 -2.24 -2.63
CA ASN A 142 4.82 -3.62 -3.10
C ASN A 142 3.53 -4.40 -2.81
N SER A 143 2.89 -4.21 -1.66
CA SER A 143 1.62 -4.88 -1.34
C SER A 143 0.48 -4.39 -2.23
N LYS A 144 0.46 -3.10 -2.58
CA LYS A 144 -0.48 -2.52 -3.54
C LYS A 144 -0.27 -3.13 -4.94
N ALA A 145 0.97 -3.13 -5.41
CA ALA A 145 1.36 -3.73 -6.69
C ALA A 145 0.99 -5.21 -6.77
N HIS A 146 1.21 -5.94 -5.69
CA HIS A 146 0.89 -7.36 -5.56
C HIS A 146 -0.62 -7.63 -5.68
N ALA A 147 -1.47 -6.89 -4.96
CA ALA A 147 -2.92 -7.02 -5.07
C ALA A 147 -3.41 -6.74 -6.50
N ILE A 148 -2.93 -5.64 -7.11
CA ILE A 148 -3.31 -5.25 -8.48
C ILE A 148 -2.94 -6.32 -9.51
N ALA A 149 -1.84 -7.05 -9.33
CA ALA A 149 -1.42 -8.09 -10.26
C ALA A 149 -2.47 -9.20 -10.44
N TYR A 150 -3.31 -9.42 -9.44
CA TYR A 150 -4.36 -10.44 -9.49
C TYR A 150 -5.75 -9.90 -9.84
N PHE A 151 -5.96 -8.60 -10.05
CA PHE A 151 -7.24 -8.02 -10.46
C PHE A 151 -7.76 -8.62 -11.77
N ALA A 152 -6.92 -8.64 -12.78
CA ALA A 152 -7.29 -9.17 -14.08
C ALA A 152 -7.61 -10.67 -14.05
N PRO A 153 -6.84 -11.55 -13.38
CA PRO A 153 -7.21 -12.96 -13.20
C PRO A 153 -8.52 -13.17 -12.44
N VAL A 154 -8.80 -12.39 -11.39
CA VAL A 154 -10.07 -12.46 -10.66
C VAL A 154 -11.24 -12.14 -11.59
N LEU A 155 -11.16 -11.04 -12.34
CA LEU A 155 -12.18 -10.67 -13.33
C LEU A 155 -12.33 -11.73 -14.42
N ALA A 156 -11.24 -12.32 -14.89
CA ALA A 156 -11.26 -13.40 -15.87
C ALA A 156 -12.07 -14.61 -15.36
N GLY A 157 -11.83 -15.02 -14.11
CA GLY A 157 -12.57 -16.10 -13.47
C GLY A 157 -14.06 -15.79 -13.36
N ILE A 158 -14.41 -14.60 -12.87
CA ILE A 158 -15.80 -14.14 -12.75
C ILE A 158 -16.51 -14.13 -14.11
N LEU A 159 -15.85 -13.60 -15.15
CA LEU A 159 -16.40 -13.60 -16.51
C LEU A 159 -16.61 -15.02 -17.06
N MET A 160 -15.69 -15.95 -16.76
CA MET A 160 -15.86 -17.36 -17.12
C MET A 160 -17.08 -17.98 -16.44
N VAL A 161 -17.34 -17.67 -15.17
CA VAL A 161 -18.53 -18.15 -14.44
C VAL A 161 -19.82 -17.65 -15.11
N PHE A 162 -19.88 -16.35 -15.46
CA PHE A 162 -21.01 -15.78 -16.20
C PHE A 162 -21.12 -16.30 -17.66
N GLN A 163 -20.03 -16.84 -18.21
CA GLN A 163 -20.06 -17.60 -19.47
C GLN A 163 -20.48 -19.07 -19.29
N ARG A 164 -21.04 -19.44 -18.12
CA ARG A 164 -21.45 -20.81 -17.74
C ARG A 164 -20.30 -21.82 -17.63
N LYS A 165 -19.06 -21.36 -17.56
CA LYS A 165 -17.88 -22.21 -17.29
C LYS A 165 -17.65 -22.31 -15.77
N TYR A 166 -18.66 -22.78 -15.03
CA TYR A 166 -18.75 -22.72 -13.58
C TYR A 166 -17.52 -23.32 -12.88
N LEU A 167 -17.11 -24.53 -13.29
CA LEU A 167 -16.03 -25.27 -12.66
C LEU A 167 -14.70 -24.52 -12.72
N TRP A 168 -14.23 -24.24 -13.93
CA TRP A 168 -12.92 -23.59 -14.15
C TRP A 168 -12.93 -22.10 -13.87
N GLY A 169 -14.06 -21.44 -14.12
CA GLY A 169 -14.23 -20.03 -13.78
C GLY A 169 -14.25 -19.82 -12.26
N GLY A 170 -15.00 -20.66 -11.52
CA GLY A 170 -15.01 -20.64 -10.07
C GLY A 170 -13.65 -20.93 -9.46
N LEU A 171 -12.94 -21.94 -9.96
CA LEU A 171 -11.59 -22.27 -9.51
C LEU A 171 -10.60 -21.11 -9.78
N LEU A 172 -10.61 -20.54 -10.99
CA LEU A 172 -9.75 -19.40 -11.33
C LEU A 172 -10.06 -18.21 -10.41
N THR A 173 -11.33 -17.91 -10.16
CA THR A 173 -11.74 -16.85 -9.22
C THR A 173 -11.21 -17.16 -7.82
N ALA A 174 -11.38 -18.39 -7.32
CA ALA A 174 -10.97 -18.76 -5.98
C ALA A 174 -9.45 -18.66 -5.80
N VAL A 175 -8.66 -19.17 -6.74
CA VAL A 175 -7.18 -19.11 -6.67
C VAL A 175 -6.69 -17.67 -6.82
N ALA A 176 -7.20 -16.93 -7.82
CA ALA A 176 -6.75 -15.55 -8.07
C ALA A 176 -7.13 -14.61 -6.92
N LEU A 177 -8.33 -14.75 -6.34
CA LEU A 177 -8.75 -13.98 -5.19
C LEU A 177 -7.97 -14.37 -3.92
N ALA A 178 -7.66 -15.67 -3.74
CA ALA A 178 -6.80 -16.06 -2.62
C ALA A 178 -5.40 -15.44 -2.73
N LEU A 179 -4.83 -15.38 -3.92
CA LEU A 179 -3.55 -14.73 -4.18
C LEU A 179 -3.62 -13.21 -4.00
N GLU A 180 -4.71 -12.57 -4.40
CA GLU A 180 -4.95 -11.14 -4.19
C GLU A 180 -5.05 -10.82 -2.70
N LEU A 181 -5.85 -11.56 -1.93
CA LEU A 181 -5.97 -11.39 -0.48
C LEU A 181 -4.64 -11.60 0.25
N SER A 182 -3.79 -12.50 -0.25
CA SER A 182 -2.46 -12.75 0.34
C SER A 182 -1.51 -11.54 0.26
N ALA A 183 -1.80 -10.57 -0.61
CA ALA A 183 -1.08 -9.31 -0.72
C ALA A 183 -1.29 -8.38 0.50
N ASN A 184 -2.32 -8.63 1.30
CA ASN A 184 -2.67 -7.89 2.50
C ASN A 184 -2.87 -6.37 2.27
N HIS A 185 -3.51 -6.02 1.15
CA HIS A 185 -3.80 -4.61 0.81
C HIS A 185 -5.29 -4.38 0.62
N PHE A 186 -6.04 -4.31 1.73
CA PHE A 186 -7.50 -4.29 1.75
C PHE A 186 -8.14 -3.13 0.97
N GLN A 187 -7.46 -1.99 0.84
CA GLN A 187 -7.95 -0.89 0.01
C GLN A 187 -8.06 -1.30 -1.46
N MET A 188 -7.09 -2.05 -1.98
CA MET A 188 -7.13 -2.55 -3.36
C MET A 188 -8.21 -3.61 -3.51
N THR A 189 -8.31 -4.55 -2.57
CA THR A 189 -9.40 -5.54 -2.51
C THR A 189 -10.78 -4.87 -2.49
N TYR A 190 -10.92 -3.78 -1.74
CA TYR A 190 -12.16 -3.00 -1.67
C TYR A 190 -12.50 -2.33 -3.02
N TYR A 191 -11.51 -1.76 -3.70
CA TYR A 191 -11.73 -1.18 -5.02
C TYR A 191 -12.09 -2.25 -6.06
N LEU A 192 -11.43 -3.42 -6.01
CA LEU A 192 -11.82 -4.56 -6.82
C LEU A 192 -13.27 -4.99 -6.54
N LEU A 193 -13.70 -5.00 -5.29
CA LEU A 193 -15.09 -5.30 -4.92
C LEU A 193 -16.07 -4.30 -5.56
N LEU A 194 -15.78 -2.99 -5.53
CA LEU A 194 -16.63 -1.99 -6.20
C LEU A 194 -16.78 -2.28 -7.69
N LEU A 195 -15.68 -2.64 -8.36
CA LEU A 195 -15.68 -3.03 -9.76
C LEU A 195 -16.53 -4.29 -10.01
N VAL A 196 -16.39 -5.30 -9.15
CA VAL A 196 -17.15 -6.57 -9.23
C VAL A 196 -18.64 -6.35 -8.99
N LEU A 197 -19.01 -5.46 -8.05
CA LEU A 197 -20.41 -5.10 -7.80
C LEU A 197 -21.03 -4.39 -9.02
N LEU A 198 -20.30 -3.47 -9.65
CA LEU A 198 -20.77 -2.83 -10.88
C LEU A 198 -20.94 -3.83 -12.02
N LEU A 199 -20.01 -4.77 -12.20
CA LEU A 199 -20.13 -5.88 -13.15
C LEU A 199 -21.34 -6.76 -12.83
N GLY A 200 -21.51 -7.13 -11.57
CA GLY A 200 -22.62 -7.93 -11.09
C GLY A 200 -23.97 -7.27 -11.36
N ALA A 201 -24.09 -5.97 -11.11
CA ALA A 201 -25.30 -5.19 -11.42
C ALA A 201 -25.63 -5.22 -12.94
N GLY A 202 -24.62 -5.08 -13.79
CA GLY A 202 -24.79 -5.21 -15.23
C GLY A 202 -25.28 -6.60 -15.68
N TRP A 203 -24.76 -7.66 -15.06
CA TRP A 203 -25.21 -9.04 -15.32
C TRP A 203 -26.59 -9.35 -14.73
N LEU A 204 -26.91 -8.81 -13.55
CA LEU A 204 -28.25 -8.91 -12.97
C LEU A 204 -29.29 -8.24 -13.87
N TYR A 205 -29.03 -7.00 -14.33
CA TYR A 205 -29.92 -6.32 -15.28
C TYR A 205 -30.15 -7.17 -16.54
N LYS A 206 -29.08 -7.76 -17.07
CA LYS A 206 -29.21 -8.68 -18.21
C LYS A 206 -30.09 -9.88 -17.88
N ALA A 207 -29.85 -10.54 -16.74
CA ALA A 207 -30.58 -11.74 -16.33
C ALA A 207 -32.08 -11.48 -16.11
N VAL A 208 -32.42 -10.29 -15.56
CA VAL A 208 -33.82 -9.85 -15.44
C VAL A 208 -34.46 -9.64 -16.82
N LYS A 209 -33.79 -8.88 -17.71
CA LYS A 209 -34.30 -8.58 -19.05
C LYS A 209 -34.45 -9.82 -19.93
N GLU A 210 -33.55 -10.78 -19.81
CA GLU A 210 -33.52 -12.01 -20.62
C GLU A 210 -34.21 -13.20 -19.91
N LYS A 211 -34.82 -12.97 -18.73
CA LYS A 211 -35.51 -14.00 -17.90
C LYS A 211 -34.59 -15.19 -17.53
N GLN A 212 -33.28 -14.90 -17.27
CA GLN A 212 -32.23 -15.88 -16.95
C GLN A 212 -31.76 -15.77 -15.47
N LEU A 213 -32.67 -15.46 -14.55
CA LEU A 213 -32.36 -15.29 -13.12
C LEU A 213 -31.77 -16.55 -12.49
N ASN A 214 -32.23 -17.75 -12.91
CA ASN A 214 -31.68 -19.01 -12.42
C ASN A 214 -30.20 -19.19 -12.78
N ASP A 215 -29.79 -18.78 -13.97
CA ASP A 215 -28.37 -18.84 -14.37
C ASP A 215 -27.54 -17.83 -13.61
N PHE A 216 -28.10 -16.62 -13.38
CA PHE A 216 -27.46 -15.62 -12.54
C PHE A 216 -27.29 -16.13 -11.11
N ALA A 217 -28.32 -16.72 -10.51
CA ALA A 217 -28.27 -17.29 -9.17
C ALA A 217 -27.22 -18.41 -9.06
N LYS A 218 -27.15 -19.33 -10.04
CA LYS A 218 -26.10 -20.36 -10.11
C LYS A 218 -24.69 -19.76 -10.19
N ALA A 219 -24.50 -18.76 -11.07
CA ALA A 219 -23.22 -18.06 -11.20
C ALA A 219 -22.82 -17.40 -9.89
N THR A 220 -23.76 -16.70 -9.24
CA THR A 220 -23.53 -16.05 -7.94
C THR A 220 -23.17 -17.07 -6.86
N ALA A 221 -23.89 -18.19 -6.77
CA ALA A 221 -23.58 -19.25 -5.81
C ALA A 221 -22.16 -19.81 -5.97
N VAL A 222 -21.71 -20.04 -7.22
CA VAL A 222 -20.33 -20.46 -7.49
C VAL A 222 -19.32 -19.40 -7.06
N LEU A 223 -19.59 -18.13 -7.35
CA LEU A 223 -18.69 -17.02 -6.97
C LEU A 223 -18.65 -16.83 -5.45
N VAL A 224 -19.76 -16.95 -4.75
CA VAL A 224 -19.79 -16.94 -3.29
C VAL A 224 -18.98 -18.10 -2.71
N GLY A 225 -19.12 -19.31 -3.28
CA GLY A 225 -18.28 -20.45 -2.90
C GLY A 225 -16.79 -20.18 -3.12
N ALA A 226 -16.43 -19.54 -4.24
CA ALA A 226 -15.05 -19.15 -4.54
C ALA A 226 -14.53 -18.13 -3.51
N VAL A 227 -15.32 -17.12 -3.15
CA VAL A 227 -14.96 -16.13 -2.12
C VAL A 227 -14.76 -16.81 -0.76
N VAL A 228 -15.68 -17.67 -0.33
CA VAL A 228 -15.57 -18.38 0.96
C VAL A 228 -14.28 -19.19 1.02
N VAL A 229 -13.96 -19.94 -0.02
CA VAL A 229 -12.74 -20.76 -0.07
C VAL A 229 -11.50 -19.88 -0.07
N SER A 230 -11.50 -18.75 -0.78
CA SER A 230 -10.37 -17.78 -0.81
C SER A 230 -10.13 -17.14 0.56
N VAL A 231 -11.22 -16.75 1.24
CA VAL A 231 -11.18 -16.18 2.59
C VAL A 231 -10.65 -17.21 3.59
N LEU A 232 -11.17 -18.46 3.54
CA LEU A 232 -10.66 -19.53 4.38
C LEU A 232 -9.17 -19.79 4.15
N ALA A 233 -8.71 -19.83 2.90
CA ALA A 233 -7.31 -20.06 2.57
C ALA A 233 -6.36 -18.96 3.08
N ASN A 234 -6.88 -17.77 3.38
CA ASN A 234 -6.15 -16.63 3.97
C ASN A 234 -6.60 -16.32 5.42
N ALA A 235 -7.30 -17.23 6.09
CA ALA A 235 -7.92 -16.95 7.37
C ALA A 235 -6.96 -16.43 8.44
N THR A 236 -5.74 -16.96 8.51
CA THR A 236 -4.73 -16.48 9.47
C THR A 236 -4.42 -15.00 9.26
N LEU A 237 -4.12 -14.62 8.03
CA LEU A 237 -3.77 -13.24 7.66
C LEU A 237 -4.95 -12.29 7.92
N LEU A 238 -6.16 -12.69 7.53
CA LEU A 238 -7.36 -11.87 7.68
C LEU A 238 -7.75 -11.68 9.15
N LEU A 239 -7.73 -12.74 9.93
CA LEU A 239 -8.09 -12.70 11.36
C LEU A 239 -7.07 -11.88 12.16
N THR A 240 -5.76 -12.10 11.96
CA THR A 240 -4.71 -11.34 12.67
C THR A 240 -4.74 -9.86 12.29
N THR A 241 -5.01 -9.54 11.01
CA THR A 241 -5.14 -8.14 10.58
C THR A 241 -6.38 -7.49 11.17
N SER A 242 -7.51 -8.20 11.23
CA SER A 242 -8.74 -7.69 11.85
C SER A 242 -8.55 -7.41 13.34
N GLU A 243 -7.97 -8.36 14.08
CA GLU A 243 -7.66 -8.19 15.50
C GLU A 243 -6.78 -6.97 15.75
N TYR A 244 -5.70 -6.83 14.97
CA TYR A 244 -4.80 -5.70 15.11
C TYR A 244 -5.44 -4.36 14.69
N ALA A 245 -6.29 -4.37 13.67
CA ALA A 245 -6.96 -3.14 13.20
C ALA A 245 -7.76 -2.45 14.30
N ASP A 246 -8.37 -3.22 15.21
CA ASP A 246 -9.14 -2.69 16.35
C ASP A 246 -8.26 -1.98 17.38
N TRP A 247 -6.95 -2.25 17.39
CA TRP A 247 -5.94 -1.63 18.28
C TRP A 247 -5.11 -0.56 17.59
N SER A 248 -5.32 -0.38 16.31
CA SER A 248 -4.60 0.60 15.50
C SER A 248 -5.38 1.90 15.33
N THR A 249 -4.73 2.89 14.73
CA THR A 249 -5.33 4.16 14.31
C THR A 249 -6.49 3.98 13.30
N ARG A 250 -6.77 2.76 12.84
CA ARG A 250 -7.92 2.43 11.97
C ARG A 250 -9.22 2.21 12.73
N SER A 251 -9.18 2.14 14.05
CA SER A 251 -10.35 1.99 14.91
C SER A 251 -10.78 3.31 15.54
N LYS A 252 -11.97 3.31 16.14
CA LYS A 252 -12.52 4.47 16.84
C LYS A 252 -11.66 4.85 18.05
N SER A 253 -11.35 6.14 18.22
CA SER A 253 -10.74 6.66 19.43
C SER A 253 -11.73 6.63 20.60
N THR A 254 -11.23 6.38 21.79
CA THR A 254 -12.03 6.51 23.04
C THR A 254 -12.00 7.95 23.57
N LEU A 255 -11.07 8.78 23.11
CA LEU A 255 -10.97 10.19 23.52
C LEU A 255 -12.01 11.05 22.80
N THR A 256 -12.64 11.96 23.56
CA THR A 256 -13.70 12.85 23.08
C THR A 256 -13.23 14.27 22.80
N PHE A 257 -11.96 14.59 23.07
CA PHE A 257 -11.35 15.90 22.85
C PHE A 257 -10.08 15.79 21.99
N THR A 258 -9.68 16.89 21.38
CA THR A 258 -8.45 16.99 20.56
C THR A 258 -7.25 17.34 21.45
N PRO A 259 -5.99 17.22 20.96
CA PRO A 259 -4.81 17.66 21.72
C PRO A 259 -4.87 19.12 22.19
N GLU A 260 -5.61 19.97 21.47
CA GLU A 260 -5.84 21.39 21.80
C GLU A 260 -6.98 21.59 22.82
N GLY A 261 -7.62 20.51 23.29
CA GLY A 261 -8.70 20.54 24.28
C GLY A 261 -10.10 20.83 23.73
N THR A 262 -10.27 20.89 22.39
CA THR A 262 -11.58 21.09 21.77
C THR A 262 -12.34 19.78 21.60
N PRO A 263 -13.70 19.78 21.58
CA PRO A 263 -14.47 18.56 21.33
C PRO A 263 -14.10 17.89 20.00
N LYS A 264 -13.83 16.59 20.05
CA LYS A 264 -13.45 15.79 18.89
C LYS A 264 -14.69 15.21 18.23
N LYS A 265 -14.89 15.50 16.92
CA LYS A 265 -15.91 14.81 16.15
C LYS A 265 -15.55 13.32 16.08
N GLN A 266 -16.33 12.50 16.75
CA GLN A 266 -16.09 11.04 16.74
C GLN A 266 -16.39 10.45 15.36
N SER A 267 -15.39 9.86 14.73
CA SER A 267 -15.56 9.07 13.52
C SER A 267 -15.20 7.61 13.79
N SER A 268 -15.86 6.71 13.10
CA SER A 268 -15.53 5.28 13.15
C SER A 268 -14.33 4.91 12.30
N GLY A 269 -13.64 5.90 11.72
CA GLY A 269 -12.54 5.73 10.77
C GLY A 269 -11.54 6.88 10.84
N LEU A 270 -10.85 7.09 9.73
CA LEU A 270 -9.90 8.18 9.57
C LEU A 270 -10.61 9.54 9.48
N SER A 271 -9.88 10.63 9.76
CA SER A 271 -10.42 11.98 9.56
C SER A 271 -10.65 12.26 8.07
N HIS A 272 -11.61 13.12 7.77
CA HIS A 272 -11.95 13.52 6.40
C HIS A 272 -10.73 14.06 5.64
N ASP A 273 -9.97 14.97 6.26
CA ASP A 273 -8.79 15.57 5.65
C ASP A 273 -7.71 14.53 5.33
N TYR A 274 -7.49 13.56 6.21
CA TYR A 274 -6.53 12.49 5.99
C TYR A 274 -6.97 11.49 4.91
N ILE A 275 -8.30 11.23 4.77
CA ILE A 275 -8.86 10.42 3.69
C ILE A 275 -8.62 11.09 2.34
N THR A 276 -8.87 12.41 2.27
CA THR A 276 -8.91 13.20 1.04
C THR A 276 -7.61 13.95 0.75
N GLU A 277 -6.58 13.79 1.58
CA GLU A 277 -5.27 14.45 1.42
C GLU A 277 -4.71 14.28 0.00
N TYR A 278 -4.75 13.06 -0.54
CA TYR A 278 -4.36 12.73 -1.91
C TYR A 278 -5.61 12.63 -2.79
N SER A 279 -6.14 13.77 -3.18
CA SER A 279 -7.26 13.91 -4.12
C SER A 279 -6.74 14.40 -5.47
N TYR A 280 -7.18 13.76 -6.53
CA TYR A 280 -6.80 14.17 -7.89
C TYR A 280 -7.50 15.47 -8.28
N GLY A 281 -6.78 16.40 -8.90
CA GLY A 281 -7.39 17.57 -9.52
C GLY A 281 -8.28 17.17 -10.71
N ILE A 282 -9.39 17.88 -10.94
CA ILE A 282 -10.27 17.57 -12.08
C ILE A 282 -9.51 17.74 -13.40
N THR A 283 -8.79 18.84 -13.57
CA THR A 283 -7.91 19.08 -14.73
C THR A 283 -6.72 18.15 -14.76
N GLU A 284 -6.21 17.75 -13.60
CA GLU A 284 -5.11 16.79 -13.45
C GLU A 284 -5.45 15.43 -14.07
N SER A 285 -6.73 15.09 -14.18
CA SER A 285 -7.19 13.88 -14.86
C SER A 285 -6.71 13.77 -16.31
N LEU A 286 -6.36 14.89 -16.94
CA LEU A 286 -5.80 14.91 -18.29
C LEU A 286 -4.33 14.44 -18.34
N ASN A 287 -3.63 14.31 -17.19
CA ASN A 287 -2.34 13.63 -17.11
C ASN A 287 -2.42 12.17 -17.59
N LEU A 288 -3.59 11.55 -17.49
CA LEU A 288 -3.85 10.21 -18.04
C LEU A 288 -3.58 10.13 -19.55
N ILE A 289 -3.66 11.27 -20.27
CA ILE A 289 -3.55 11.38 -21.74
C ILE A 289 -2.30 12.14 -22.18
N VAL A 290 -1.89 13.14 -21.37
CA VAL A 290 -0.67 13.95 -21.59
C VAL A 290 0.14 13.90 -20.30
N PRO A 291 1.28 13.20 -20.27
CA PRO A 291 1.88 12.72 -19.00
C PRO A 291 2.31 13.84 -18.05
N ARG A 292 2.67 15.03 -18.53
CA ARG A 292 3.10 16.16 -17.68
C ARG A 292 2.24 17.43 -17.90
N LEU A 293 0.93 17.26 -18.07
CA LEU A 293 0.03 18.39 -18.27
C LEU A 293 0.03 19.32 -17.04
N LEU A 294 -0.04 18.76 -15.82
CA LEU A 294 0.14 19.51 -14.57
C LEU A 294 1.53 19.29 -13.95
N GLY A 295 2.53 19.15 -14.82
CA GLY A 295 3.90 18.85 -14.42
C GLY A 295 4.15 17.37 -14.15
N GLY A 296 5.40 17.01 -13.88
CA GLY A 296 5.84 15.63 -13.70
C GLY A 296 5.83 15.19 -12.24
N SER A 297 6.78 15.69 -11.46
CA SER A 297 6.97 15.30 -10.06
C SER A 297 7.40 16.49 -9.21
N ASN A 298 7.48 16.26 -7.88
CA ASN A 298 8.03 17.25 -6.95
C ASN A 298 9.57 17.33 -6.99
N GLY A 299 10.23 16.48 -7.76
CA GLY A 299 11.68 16.49 -7.97
C GLY A 299 12.03 15.82 -9.30
N GLU A 300 11.91 16.56 -10.41
CA GLU A 300 12.17 16.08 -11.78
C GLU A 300 13.50 16.60 -12.30
N ASP A 301 14.24 15.74 -12.99
CA ASP A 301 15.48 16.12 -13.66
C ASP A 301 15.19 16.76 -15.03
N LEU A 302 15.37 18.05 -15.14
CA LEU A 302 15.33 18.81 -16.38
C LEU A 302 16.73 19.15 -16.92
N GLY A 303 17.76 18.98 -16.08
CA GLY A 303 19.16 19.14 -16.48
C GLY A 303 19.56 20.55 -16.92
N LYS A 304 20.56 20.60 -17.79
CA LYS A 304 21.16 21.85 -18.25
C LYS A 304 20.29 22.64 -19.22
N ASP A 305 19.28 22.01 -19.80
CA ASP A 305 18.40 22.62 -20.81
C ASP A 305 17.19 23.35 -20.16
N SER A 306 17.14 23.42 -18.80
CA SER A 306 16.07 24.11 -18.07
C SER A 306 16.33 25.60 -17.95
N HIS A 307 15.26 26.41 -18.02
CA HIS A 307 15.30 27.84 -17.72
C HIS A 307 15.80 28.09 -16.28
N THR A 308 15.45 27.22 -15.36
CA THR A 308 15.90 27.30 -13.97
C THR A 308 17.42 27.18 -13.87
N TYR A 309 18.05 26.26 -14.62
CA TYR A 309 19.51 26.15 -14.64
C TYR A 309 20.17 27.43 -15.16
N GLU A 310 19.66 28.00 -16.26
CA GLU A 310 20.15 29.25 -16.82
C GLU A 310 20.05 30.41 -15.83
N VAL A 311 18.91 30.54 -15.15
CA VAL A 311 18.69 31.62 -14.15
C VAL A 311 19.61 31.43 -12.94
N LEU A 312 19.83 30.22 -12.47
CA LEU A 312 20.78 29.94 -11.37
C LEU A 312 22.21 30.38 -11.72
N LEU A 313 22.65 30.12 -12.95
CA LEU A 313 23.95 30.60 -13.42
C LEU A 313 24.04 32.14 -13.49
N GLN A 314 22.96 32.80 -13.97
CA GLN A 314 22.90 34.27 -14.03
C GLN A 314 22.91 34.91 -12.64
N LEU A 315 22.38 34.23 -11.64
CA LEU A 315 22.42 34.64 -10.23
C LEU A 315 23.79 34.37 -9.56
N GLY A 316 24.73 33.83 -10.30
CA GLY A 316 26.11 33.60 -9.84
C GLY A 316 26.33 32.24 -9.18
N ALA A 317 25.39 31.31 -9.24
CA ALA A 317 25.60 29.95 -8.76
C ALA A 317 26.63 29.24 -9.67
N PRO A 318 27.64 28.58 -9.11
CA PRO A 318 28.55 27.78 -9.92
C PRO A 318 27.85 26.59 -10.54
N PRO A 319 28.23 26.11 -11.75
CA PRO A 319 27.60 25.01 -12.45
C PRO A 319 27.46 23.73 -11.62
N GLU A 320 28.39 23.46 -10.71
CA GLU A 320 28.40 22.31 -9.80
C GLU A 320 27.29 22.38 -8.75
N GLN A 321 26.81 23.57 -8.43
CA GLN A 321 25.68 23.78 -7.50
C GLN A 321 24.35 23.97 -8.24
N ALA A 322 24.37 24.61 -9.41
CA ALA A 322 23.17 24.84 -10.22
C ALA A 322 22.62 23.54 -10.82
N LEU A 323 23.50 22.64 -11.31
CA LEU A 323 23.05 21.40 -11.94
C LEU A 323 22.28 20.46 -11.01
N PRO A 324 22.74 20.15 -9.78
CA PRO A 324 21.95 19.33 -8.84
C PRO A 324 20.57 19.92 -8.51
N GLN A 325 20.45 21.26 -8.47
CA GLN A 325 19.15 21.91 -8.27
C GLN A 325 18.25 21.73 -9.49
N ALA A 326 18.78 21.88 -10.70
CA ALA A 326 18.04 21.66 -11.95
C ALA A 326 17.65 20.18 -12.17
N GLN A 327 18.33 19.24 -11.51
CA GLN A 327 18.00 17.82 -11.51
C GLN A 327 16.90 17.42 -10.51
N HIS A 328 16.46 18.34 -9.65
CA HIS A 328 15.44 18.09 -8.63
C HIS A 328 14.39 19.22 -8.59
N LEU A 329 13.87 19.62 -9.76
CA LEU A 329 12.92 20.71 -9.87
C LEU A 329 11.49 20.26 -9.54
N PRO A 330 10.71 21.09 -8.81
CA PRO A 330 9.31 20.82 -8.52
C PRO A 330 8.47 21.19 -9.75
N THR A 331 8.47 20.34 -10.74
CA THR A 331 7.68 20.58 -11.98
C THR A 331 6.20 20.41 -11.78
N TYR A 332 5.77 19.60 -10.79
CA TYR A 332 4.37 19.39 -10.47
C TYR A 332 3.73 20.67 -9.90
N TRP A 333 2.53 21.03 -10.43
CA TRP A 333 1.77 22.20 -10.02
C TRP A 333 0.27 21.91 -9.82
N GLY A 334 -0.10 20.64 -9.62
CA GLY A 334 -1.46 20.21 -9.26
C GLY A 334 -1.77 20.27 -7.77
N ASP A 335 -2.91 19.67 -7.37
CA ASP A 335 -3.50 19.81 -6.04
C ASP A 335 -2.99 18.81 -4.99
N GLN A 336 -2.23 17.79 -5.40
CA GLN A 336 -1.74 16.77 -4.48
C GLN A 336 -0.48 17.27 -3.74
N PRO A 337 -0.30 16.90 -2.44
CA PRO A 337 0.82 17.43 -1.65
C PRO A 337 2.19 16.92 -2.13
N LEU A 338 2.26 15.68 -2.58
CA LEU A 338 3.49 15.05 -3.05
C LEU A 338 3.19 14.07 -4.19
N VAL A 339 3.86 14.25 -5.33
CA VAL A 339 3.72 13.40 -6.51
C VAL A 339 5.09 12.96 -6.99
N ALA A 340 5.29 11.64 -7.05
CA ALA A 340 6.53 11.05 -7.58
C ALA A 340 6.53 11.00 -9.11
N ALA A 341 5.36 10.89 -9.71
CA ALA A 341 5.16 10.93 -11.17
C ALA A 341 3.66 10.93 -11.50
N PRO A 342 3.25 11.41 -12.69
CA PRO A 342 1.85 11.41 -13.10
C PRO A 342 1.36 10.00 -13.42
N ALA A 343 0.10 9.70 -13.10
CA ALA A 343 -0.60 8.54 -13.65
C ALA A 343 -0.85 8.79 -15.16
N TYR A 344 -0.44 7.84 -16.00
CA TYR A 344 -0.52 7.97 -17.45
C TYR A 344 -0.84 6.63 -18.09
N ILE A 345 -1.98 6.55 -18.80
CA ILE A 345 -2.44 5.33 -19.46
C ILE A 345 -1.92 5.19 -20.91
N GLY A 346 -1.32 6.23 -21.44
CA GLY A 346 -0.75 6.25 -22.78
C GLY A 346 -1.63 6.90 -23.84
N ALA A 347 -1.05 7.74 -24.68
CA ALA A 347 -1.75 8.36 -25.82
C ALA A 347 -2.22 7.30 -26.82
N VAL A 348 -1.39 6.30 -27.11
CA VAL A 348 -1.77 5.17 -27.99
C VAL A 348 -2.98 4.42 -27.46
N VAL A 349 -3.00 4.13 -26.16
CA VAL A 349 -4.11 3.43 -25.50
C VAL A 349 -5.36 4.28 -25.51
N PHE A 350 -5.24 5.58 -25.23
CA PHE A 350 -6.38 6.50 -25.26
C PHE A 350 -6.98 6.63 -26.66
N PHE A 351 -6.17 6.70 -27.71
CA PHE A 351 -6.65 6.70 -29.09
C PHE A 351 -7.47 5.44 -29.39
N LEU A 352 -6.94 4.26 -29.02
CA LEU A 352 -7.65 3.00 -29.19
C LEU A 352 -8.91 2.89 -28.33
N PHE A 353 -8.91 3.50 -27.13
CA PHE A 353 -10.09 3.58 -26.28
C PHE A 353 -11.19 4.44 -26.93
N VAL A 354 -10.86 5.62 -27.45
CA VAL A 354 -11.84 6.46 -28.18
C VAL A 354 -12.37 5.72 -29.41
N LEU A 355 -11.52 5.04 -30.17
CA LEU A 355 -11.94 4.18 -31.27
C LEU A 355 -12.92 3.10 -30.80
N ALA A 356 -12.65 2.49 -29.65
CA ALA A 356 -13.50 1.44 -29.10
C ALA A 356 -14.93 1.94 -28.78
N LEU A 357 -15.09 3.21 -28.39
CA LEU A 357 -16.40 3.80 -28.13
C LEU A 357 -17.31 3.80 -29.37
N PHE A 358 -16.72 3.83 -30.55
CA PHE A 358 -17.45 3.73 -31.82
C PHE A 358 -17.67 2.30 -32.28
N VAL A 359 -16.64 1.45 -32.21
CA VAL A 359 -16.70 0.13 -32.83
C VAL A 359 -17.32 -0.94 -31.93
N VAL A 360 -17.24 -0.82 -30.59
CA VAL A 360 -17.79 -1.80 -29.67
C VAL A 360 -19.27 -1.52 -29.45
N LYS A 361 -20.14 -2.48 -29.84
CA LYS A 361 -21.60 -2.32 -29.74
C LYS A 361 -22.22 -3.10 -28.58
N ASN A 362 -21.44 -3.97 -27.92
CA ASN A 362 -21.94 -4.83 -26.85
C ASN A 362 -21.96 -4.12 -25.48
N ARG A 363 -22.61 -4.76 -24.50
CA ARG A 363 -22.77 -4.22 -23.13
C ARG A 363 -21.46 -4.05 -22.36
N LEU A 364 -20.42 -4.79 -22.74
CA LEU A 364 -19.10 -4.68 -22.12
C LEU A 364 -18.55 -3.25 -22.21
N LYS A 365 -18.80 -2.56 -23.34
CA LYS A 365 -18.44 -1.13 -23.50
C LYS A 365 -18.99 -0.27 -22.36
N TRP A 366 -20.30 -0.39 -22.12
CA TRP A 366 -20.98 0.45 -21.13
C TRP A 366 -20.53 0.13 -19.71
N TRP A 367 -20.30 -1.15 -19.41
CA TRP A 367 -19.77 -1.54 -18.12
C TRP A 367 -18.35 -0.99 -17.90
N LEU A 368 -17.43 -1.17 -18.85
CA LEU A 368 -16.06 -0.68 -18.73
C LEU A 368 -15.99 0.84 -18.70
N LEU A 369 -16.84 1.52 -19.49
CA LEU A 369 -16.94 2.98 -19.45
C LEU A 369 -17.47 3.47 -18.11
N ALA A 370 -18.53 2.88 -17.59
CA ALA A 370 -19.09 3.24 -16.29
C ALA A 370 -18.07 3.02 -15.15
N ALA A 371 -17.33 1.91 -15.20
CA ALA A 371 -16.27 1.62 -14.23
C ALA A 371 -15.13 2.66 -14.30
N SER A 372 -14.71 3.04 -15.51
CA SER A 372 -13.68 4.06 -15.71
C SER A 372 -14.13 5.44 -15.21
N LEU A 373 -15.38 5.84 -15.51
CA LEU A 373 -15.93 7.10 -15.04
C LEU A 373 -16.13 7.11 -13.52
N MET A 374 -16.62 6.02 -12.94
CA MET A 374 -16.73 5.86 -11.48
C MET A 374 -15.36 6.04 -10.81
N ALA A 375 -14.35 5.33 -11.31
CA ALA A 375 -13.00 5.43 -10.75
C ALA A 375 -12.42 6.84 -10.88
N LEU A 376 -12.66 7.50 -12.02
CA LEU A 376 -12.20 8.87 -12.26
C LEU A 376 -12.84 9.85 -11.28
N VAL A 377 -14.16 9.84 -11.18
CA VAL A 377 -14.91 10.79 -10.33
C VAL A 377 -14.61 10.56 -8.85
N LEU A 378 -14.51 9.31 -8.40
CA LEU A 378 -14.13 8.99 -7.02
C LEU A 378 -12.67 9.37 -6.69
N SER A 379 -11.79 9.42 -7.70
CA SER A 379 -10.40 9.86 -7.49
C SER A 379 -10.25 11.34 -7.20
N TRP A 380 -11.25 12.16 -7.57
CA TRP A 380 -11.23 13.61 -7.32
C TRP A 380 -11.37 13.99 -5.85
N GLY A 381 -11.86 13.11 -5.01
CA GLY A 381 -11.89 13.29 -3.55
C GLY A 381 -12.46 14.64 -3.13
N LYS A 382 -11.68 15.45 -2.40
CA LYS A 382 -12.11 16.80 -1.95
C LYS A 382 -12.53 17.73 -3.10
N ASN A 383 -12.01 17.52 -4.31
CA ASN A 383 -12.34 18.33 -5.49
C ASN A 383 -13.73 17.98 -6.08
N PHE A 384 -14.38 16.91 -5.57
CA PHE A 384 -15.79 16.59 -5.81
C PHE A 384 -16.46 16.15 -4.52
N GLY A 385 -16.51 17.07 -3.54
CA GLY A 385 -16.89 16.81 -2.14
C GLY A 385 -18.24 16.13 -1.98
N ILE A 386 -19.28 16.52 -2.74
CA ILE A 386 -20.64 15.98 -2.61
C ILE A 386 -20.64 14.43 -2.68
N LEU A 387 -19.94 13.84 -3.66
CA LEU A 387 -19.85 12.40 -3.78
C LEU A 387 -18.92 11.80 -2.74
N THR A 388 -17.81 12.46 -2.47
CA THR A 388 -16.81 11.97 -1.53
C THR A 388 -17.35 11.93 -0.11
N ASP A 389 -18.06 12.98 0.33
CA ASP A 389 -18.71 13.04 1.64
C ASP A 389 -19.77 11.95 1.77
N PHE A 390 -20.59 11.77 0.71
CA PHE A 390 -21.55 10.66 0.67
C PHE A 390 -20.88 9.29 0.83
N MET A 391 -19.75 9.06 0.15
CA MET A 391 -19.03 7.80 0.25
C MET A 391 -18.39 7.61 1.63
N ILE A 392 -17.84 8.67 2.24
CA ILE A 392 -17.25 8.61 3.59
C ILE A 392 -18.31 8.34 4.65
N ASP A 393 -19.46 9.02 4.55
CA ASP A 393 -20.49 8.98 5.60
C ASP A 393 -21.40 7.75 5.50
N TYR A 394 -21.74 7.31 4.28
CA TYR A 394 -22.79 6.30 4.07
C TYR A 394 -22.27 5.00 3.45
N PHE A 395 -21.13 5.01 2.73
CA PHE A 395 -20.71 3.78 2.07
C PHE A 395 -19.83 2.93 3.02
N PRO A 396 -20.19 1.65 3.26
CA PRO A 396 -19.53 0.83 4.26
C PRO A 396 -18.01 0.74 4.03
N LEU A 397 -17.23 0.93 5.08
CA LEU A 397 -15.77 0.82 5.12
C LEU A 397 -14.98 1.86 4.28
N TYR A 398 -15.63 2.77 3.54
CA TYR A 398 -14.92 3.76 2.72
C TYR A 398 -14.03 4.66 3.59
N ASN A 399 -14.50 5.01 4.78
CA ASN A 399 -13.77 5.84 5.76
C ASN A 399 -12.58 5.13 6.46
N LYS A 400 -12.27 3.88 6.09
CA LYS A 400 -11.11 3.16 6.60
C LYS A 400 -9.84 3.34 5.74
N PHE A 401 -9.99 3.93 4.56
CA PHE A 401 -8.92 4.05 3.58
C PHE A 401 -8.59 5.51 3.30
N ARG A 402 -7.31 5.78 3.03
CA ARG A 402 -6.83 7.12 2.63
C ARG A 402 -6.38 7.14 1.18
N ALA A 403 -6.02 8.35 0.69
CA ALA A 403 -5.49 8.54 -0.67
C ALA A 403 -6.47 8.01 -1.73
N VAL A 404 -7.63 8.66 -1.80
CA VAL A 404 -8.74 8.31 -2.71
C VAL A 404 -8.32 8.27 -4.18
N SER A 405 -7.28 9.02 -4.58
CA SER A 405 -6.69 8.97 -5.92
C SER A 405 -6.27 7.57 -6.36
N SER A 406 -5.93 6.68 -5.42
CA SER A 406 -5.54 5.29 -5.71
C SER A 406 -6.60 4.46 -6.43
N ILE A 407 -7.90 4.87 -6.41
CA ILE A 407 -8.97 4.18 -7.13
C ILE A 407 -8.80 4.24 -8.65
N GLN A 408 -7.95 5.13 -9.16
CA GLN A 408 -7.63 5.21 -10.59
C GLN A 408 -7.09 3.89 -11.16
N VAL A 409 -6.57 2.99 -10.32
CA VAL A 409 -6.16 1.63 -10.74
C VAL A 409 -7.27 0.89 -11.51
N LEU A 410 -8.54 1.16 -11.18
CA LEU A 410 -9.67 0.56 -11.90
C LEU A 410 -9.80 1.11 -13.33
N LEU A 411 -9.50 2.39 -13.51
CA LEU A 411 -9.45 3.03 -14.82
C LEU A 411 -8.26 2.50 -15.63
N GLU A 412 -7.09 2.38 -14.99
CA GLU A 412 -5.88 1.79 -15.57
C GLU A 412 -6.11 0.35 -16.07
N LEU A 413 -7.01 -0.40 -15.44
CA LEU A 413 -7.43 -1.73 -15.87
C LEU A 413 -8.48 -1.68 -16.99
N CYS A 414 -9.55 -0.89 -16.82
CA CYS A 414 -10.73 -0.92 -17.71
C CYS A 414 -10.47 -0.28 -19.07
N VAL A 415 -9.70 0.81 -19.12
CA VAL A 415 -9.43 1.53 -20.37
C VAL A 415 -8.63 0.68 -21.35
N PRO A 416 -7.50 0.04 -20.99
CA PRO A 416 -6.79 -0.83 -21.91
C PRO A 416 -7.61 -2.07 -22.34
N VAL A 417 -8.45 -2.64 -21.44
CA VAL A 417 -9.36 -3.74 -21.82
C VAL A 417 -10.28 -3.28 -22.95
N LEU A 418 -10.93 -2.12 -22.80
CA LEU A 418 -11.84 -1.61 -23.81
C LEU A 418 -11.10 -1.23 -25.11
N ALA A 419 -9.93 -0.62 -25.01
CA ALA A 419 -9.09 -0.26 -26.15
C ALA A 419 -8.73 -1.50 -27.02
N ILE A 420 -8.32 -2.58 -26.38
CA ILE A 420 -7.93 -3.80 -27.11
C ILE A 420 -9.14 -4.60 -27.63
N VAL A 421 -10.24 -4.67 -26.88
CA VAL A 421 -11.50 -5.21 -27.39
C VAL A 421 -11.98 -4.39 -28.58
N GLY A 422 -11.81 -3.05 -28.53
CA GLY A 422 -12.08 -2.14 -29.64
C GLY A 422 -11.20 -2.44 -30.85
N LEU A 423 -9.90 -2.58 -30.68
CA LEU A 423 -8.99 -2.98 -31.76
C LEU A 423 -9.41 -4.31 -32.40
N GLN A 424 -9.74 -5.31 -31.57
CA GLN A 424 -10.24 -6.60 -32.06
C GLN A 424 -11.55 -6.48 -32.85
N GLN A 425 -12.45 -5.60 -32.41
CA GLN A 425 -13.72 -5.36 -33.09
C GLN A 425 -13.52 -4.53 -34.38
N PHE A 426 -12.61 -3.55 -34.36
CA PHE A 426 -12.22 -2.76 -35.55
C PHE A 426 -11.76 -3.67 -36.68
N LEU A 427 -10.98 -4.69 -36.40
CA LEU A 427 -10.54 -5.66 -37.40
C LEU A 427 -11.69 -6.47 -38.05
N LYS A 428 -12.83 -6.58 -37.38
CA LYS A 428 -14.03 -7.31 -37.83
C LYS A 428 -15.08 -6.40 -38.46
N THR A 429 -14.91 -5.07 -38.35
CA THR A 429 -15.83 -4.08 -38.93
C THR A 429 -15.58 -3.94 -40.45
N ASP A 430 -16.58 -3.59 -41.25
CA ASP A 430 -16.43 -3.38 -42.66
C ASP A 430 -15.55 -2.16 -43.01
N GLU A 431 -14.98 -2.14 -44.23
CA GLU A 431 -13.94 -1.17 -44.60
C GLU A 431 -14.43 0.29 -44.56
N GLU A 432 -15.69 0.55 -44.93
CA GLU A 432 -16.25 1.90 -44.97
C GLU A 432 -16.46 2.43 -43.54
N GLN A 433 -17.08 1.64 -42.70
CA GLN A 433 -17.30 2.03 -41.29
C GLN A 433 -15.97 2.18 -40.54
N ARG A 434 -14.97 1.31 -40.81
CA ARG A 434 -13.62 1.45 -40.21
C ARG A 434 -13.03 2.84 -40.51
N LYS A 435 -13.07 3.25 -41.79
CA LYS A 435 -12.57 4.57 -42.20
C LYS A 435 -13.29 5.68 -41.48
N LYS A 436 -14.62 5.62 -41.43
CA LYS A 436 -15.47 6.62 -40.73
C LYS A 436 -15.11 6.73 -39.25
N TYR A 437 -15.06 5.62 -38.55
CA TYR A 437 -14.77 5.61 -37.10
C TYR A 437 -13.34 6.08 -36.80
N LEU A 438 -12.39 5.70 -37.61
CA LEU A 438 -11.00 6.13 -37.50
C LEU A 438 -10.83 7.64 -37.68
N LEU A 439 -11.53 8.23 -38.66
CA LEU A 439 -11.54 9.68 -38.86
C LEU A 439 -12.18 10.42 -37.67
N HIS A 440 -13.35 9.95 -37.18
CA HIS A 440 -13.98 10.54 -36.01
C HIS A 440 -13.07 10.50 -34.79
N THR A 441 -12.41 9.35 -34.54
CA THR A 441 -11.44 9.19 -33.47
C THR A 441 -10.29 10.19 -33.58
N LEU A 442 -9.75 10.33 -34.80
CA LEU A 442 -8.64 11.25 -35.06
C LEU A 442 -9.06 12.70 -34.78
N TYR A 443 -10.24 13.10 -35.27
CA TYR A 443 -10.75 14.48 -35.06
C TYR A 443 -10.98 14.78 -33.58
N ILE A 444 -11.53 13.83 -32.80
CA ILE A 444 -11.71 13.99 -31.35
C ILE A 444 -10.37 14.15 -30.65
N CYS A 445 -9.40 13.26 -30.96
CA CYS A 445 -8.09 13.30 -30.33
C CYS A 445 -7.31 14.57 -30.69
N LEU A 446 -7.32 14.98 -31.97
CA LEU A 446 -6.64 16.21 -32.38
C LEU A 446 -7.35 17.46 -31.86
N GLY A 447 -8.70 17.45 -31.85
CA GLY A 447 -9.49 18.52 -31.24
C GLY A 447 -9.17 18.74 -29.77
N LEU A 448 -9.03 17.64 -28.99
CA LEU A 448 -8.61 17.72 -27.61
C LEU A 448 -7.21 18.33 -27.46
N MET A 449 -6.25 17.93 -28.29
CA MET A 449 -4.89 18.50 -28.26
C MET A 449 -4.90 19.98 -28.65
N GLY A 450 -5.72 20.36 -29.64
CA GLY A 450 -5.90 21.76 -30.02
C GLY A 450 -6.46 22.61 -28.87
N VAL A 451 -7.45 22.09 -28.15
CA VAL A 451 -7.99 22.76 -26.94
C VAL A 451 -6.92 22.93 -25.88
N LEU A 452 -6.10 21.90 -25.63
CA LEU A 452 -5.03 21.98 -24.64
C LEU A 452 -3.94 22.99 -25.04
N LEU A 453 -3.57 23.05 -26.32
CA LEU A 453 -2.62 24.08 -26.80
C LEU A 453 -3.15 25.49 -26.60
N LEU A 454 -4.45 25.70 -26.85
CA LEU A 454 -5.10 27.01 -26.64
C LEU A 454 -5.21 27.33 -25.14
N ALA A 455 -5.54 26.33 -24.31
CA ALA A 455 -5.66 26.49 -22.86
C ALA A 455 -4.37 26.98 -22.21
N LYS A 456 -3.19 26.68 -22.77
CA LYS A 456 -1.89 27.16 -22.27
C LYS A 456 -1.86 28.67 -22.00
N GLY A 457 -2.56 29.46 -22.81
CA GLY A 457 -2.61 30.92 -22.67
C GLY A 457 -3.44 31.42 -21.47
N PHE A 458 -4.21 30.55 -20.84
CA PHE A 458 -5.11 30.87 -19.72
C PHE A 458 -4.67 30.22 -18.38
N LEU A 459 -3.62 29.40 -18.41
CA LEU A 459 -3.10 28.72 -17.22
C LEU A 459 -1.95 29.53 -16.61
N ASP A 460 -1.92 29.61 -15.28
CA ASP A 460 -0.88 30.31 -14.52
C ASP A 460 0.39 29.47 -14.28
N PHE A 461 0.27 28.14 -14.36
CA PHE A 461 1.36 27.19 -14.10
C PHE A 461 1.95 27.30 -12.70
N GLN A 462 1.16 27.78 -11.73
CA GLN A 462 1.56 27.89 -10.33
C GLN A 462 0.99 26.75 -9.49
N GLY A 463 1.81 26.23 -8.58
CA GLY A 463 1.44 25.16 -7.65
C GLY A 463 1.31 25.65 -6.20
N ALA A 464 0.61 24.88 -5.38
CA ALA A 464 0.40 25.23 -3.97
C ALA A 464 1.71 25.41 -3.17
N ASN A 465 2.78 24.71 -3.59
CA ASN A 465 4.08 24.75 -2.95
C ASN A 465 5.00 25.88 -3.43
N ASP A 466 4.56 26.70 -4.39
CA ASP A 466 5.39 27.75 -4.97
C ASP A 466 5.66 28.92 -3.98
N SER A 467 4.80 29.06 -2.97
CA SER A 467 4.99 30.04 -1.88
C SER A 467 6.26 29.82 -1.06
N TYR A 468 6.88 28.65 -1.12
CA TYR A 468 8.16 28.37 -0.46
C TYR A 468 9.37 29.03 -1.18
N TYR A 469 9.20 29.48 -2.43
CA TYR A 469 10.27 30.12 -3.18
C TYR A 469 10.31 31.63 -2.91
N ALA A 470 11.27 32.04 -2.09
CA ALA A 470 11.47 33.45 -1.77
C ALA A 470 12.01 34.27 -2.97
N ASN A 471 12.77 33.64 -3.88
CA ASN A 471 13.32 34.30 -5.06
C ASN A 471 12.35 34.19 -6.26
N GLN A 472 11.78 35.35 -6.64
CA GLN A 472 10.81 35.45 -7.73
C GLN A 472 11.41 35.11 -9.10
N GLN A 473 12.70 35.32 -9.32
CA GLN A 473 13.35 35.00 -10.61
C GLN A 473 13.46 33.47 -10.78
N ILE A 474 13.78 32.74 -9.70
CA ILE A 474 13.81 31.27 -9.73
C ILE A 474 12.39 30.72 -9.92
N LEU A 475 11.40 31.25 -9.21
CA LEU A 475 10.01 30.83 -9.39
C LEU A 475 9.53 31.04 -10.83
N GLN A 476 9.86 32.20 -11.41
CA GLN A 476 9.47 32.48 -12.79
C GLN A 476 10.14 31.55 -13.80
N ALA A 477 11.41 31.18 -13.57
CA ALA A 477 12.11 30.19 -14.37
C ALA A 477 11.45 28.81 -14.27
N ILE A 478 11.04 28.37 -13.07
CA ILE A 478 10.29 27.11 -12.87
C ILE A 478 8.93 27.14 -13.64
N VAL A 479 8.24 28.27 -13.63
CA VAL A 479 7.00 28.44 -14.40
C VAL A 479 7.26 28.32 -15.91
N GLU A 480 8.36 28.89 -16.41
CA GLU A 480 8.72 28.74 -17.83
C GLU A 480 9.12 27.29 -18.17
N ASP A 481 9.80 26.60 -17.28
CA ASP A 481 10.08 25.17 -17.43
C ASP A 481 8.78 24.36 -17.49
N ARG A 482 7.79 24.62 -16.62
CA ARG A 482 6.45 23.99 -16.65
C ARG A 482 5.72 24.23 -17.97
N LYS A 483 5.75 25.44 -18.51
CA LYS A 483 5.17 25.78 -19.81
C LYS A 483 5.85 25.06 -20.96
N SER A 484 7.17 24.88 -20.87
CA SER A 484 7.97 24.16 -21.86
C SER A 484 7.60 22.67 -21.88
N ILE A 485 7.61 21.99 -20.73
CA ILE A 485 7.28 20.56 -20.62
C ILE A 485 5.81 20.28 -20.96
N TYR A 486 4.88 21.17 -20.59
CA TYR A 486 3.48 21.11 -21.01
C TYR A 486 3.35 21.04 -22.54
N THR A 487 3.98 21.99 -23.22
CA THR A 487 3.93 22.08 -24.68
C THR A 487 4.56 20.87 -25.34
N ALA A 488 5.74 20.45 -24.84
CA ALA A 488 6.44 19.29 -25.35
C ALA A 488 5.61 18.00 -25.26
N ASP A 489 4.93 17.77 -24.13
CA ASP A 489 4.17 16.54 -23.94
C ASP A 489 2.78 16.58 -24.62
N VAL A 490 2.14 17.76 -24.82
CA VAL A 490 0.96 17.90 -25.69
C VAL A 490 1.32 17.59 -27.14
N LEU A 491 2.43 18.13 -27.65
CA LEU A 491 2.92 17.82 -29.00
C LEU A 491 3.31 16.35 -29.15
N ARG A 492 3.98 15.77 -28.15
CA ARG A 492 4.32 14.35 -28.12
C ARG A 492 3.06 13.47 -28.24
N SER A 493 2.02 13.75 -27.45
CA SER A 493 0.76 13.01 -27.49
C SER A 493 0.04 13.19 -28.84
N THR A 494 0.12 14.39 -29.42
CA THR A 494 -0.42 14.68 -30.77
C THR A 494 0.27 13.81 -31.83
N VAL A 495 1.60 13.75 -31.82
CA VAL A 495 2.38 12.91 -32.74
C VAL A 495 2.04 11.44 -32.57
N LEU A 496 1.89 10.96 -31.35
CA LEU A 496 1.50 9.57 -31.06
C LEU A 496 0.09 9.26 -31.58
N PHE A 497 -0.87 10.18 -31.48
CA PHE A 497 -2.18 10.01 -32.09
C PHE A 497 -2.09 9.90 -33.61
N LEU A 498 -1.31 10.77 -34.24
CA LEU A 498 -1.11 10.75 -35.70
C LEU A 498 -0.43 9.44 -36.15
N LEU A 499 0.60 8.98 -35.44
CA LEU A 499 1.28 7.74 -35.78
C LEU A 499 0.41 6.50 -35.57
N THR A 500 -0.42 6.50 -34.50
CA THR A 500 -1.38 5.43 -34.25
C THR A 500 -2.45 5.40 -35.35
N ALA A 501 -3.00 6.56 -35.70
CA ALA A 501 -3.93 6.67 -36.81
C ALA A 501 -3.30 6.22 -38.14
N LEU A 502 -2.06 6.65 -38.39
CA LEU A 502 -1.33 6.27 -39.63
C LEU A 502 -1.17 4.74 -39.71
N ALA A 503 -0.76 4.06 -38.63
CA ALA A 503 -0.62 2.60 -38.61
C ALA A 503 -1.95 1.91 -38.93
N LEU A 504 -3.05 2.39 -38.38
CA LEU A 504 -4.38 1.85 -38.64
C LEU A 504 -4.88 2.19 -40.07
N PHE A 505 -4.58 3.38 -40.60
CA PHE A 505 -4.91 3.76 -41.98
C PHE A 505 -4.10 2.94 -43.00
N LEU A 506 -2.79 2.75 -42.79
CA LEU A 506 -1.97 1.93 -43.68
C LEU A 506 -2.49 0.47 -43.74
N TYR A 507 -2.95 -0.07 -42.60
CA TYR A 507 -3.64 -1.35 -42.61
C TYR A 507 -4.97 -1.30 -43.33
N GLN A 508 -5.78 -0.29 -43.09
CA GLN A 508 -7.08 -0.06 -43.72
C GLN A 508 -6.98 0.00 -45.25
N TYR A 509 -5.96 0.68 -45.76
CA TYR A 509 -5.67 0.78 -47.22
C TYR A 509 -4.82 -0.35 -47.75
N LYS A 510 -4.65 -1.45 -46.98
CA LYS A 510 -3.88 -2.64 -47.40
C LYS A 510 -2.43 -2.36 -47.78
N LYS A 511 -1.85 -1.25 -47.27
CA LYS A 511 -0.45 -0.89 -47.51
C LYS A 511 0.50 -1.69 -46.61
N ILE A 512 0.03 -2.15 -45.44
CA ILE A 512 0.74 -3.06 -44.54
C ILE A 512 -0.16 -4.22 -44.14
N PRO A 513 0.40 -5.41 -43.91
CA PRO A 513 -0.36 -6.57 -43.41
C PRO A 513 -0.75 -6.36 -41.93
N LEU A 514 -1.71 -7.16 -41.44
CA LEU A 514 -2.13 -7.15 -40.03
C LEU A 514 -0.95 -7.25 -39.03
N ARG A 515 0.03 -8.12 -39.35
CA ARG A 515 1.24 -8.25 -38.50
C ARG A 515 2.07 -6.98 -38.49
N GLY A 516 2.18 -6.26 -39.59
CA GLY A 516 2.89 -4.98 -39.67
C GLY A 516 2.23 -3.91 -38.80
N MET A 517 0.90 -3.80 -38.84
CA MET A 517 0.14 -2.92 -37.96
C MET A 517 0.33 -3.27 -36.47
N GLN A 518 0.25 -4.56 -36.13
CA GLN A 518 0.45 -5.04 -34.75
C GLN A 518 1.86 -4.70 -34.23
N ILE A 519 2.89 -4.88 -35.07
CA ILE A 519 4.28 -4.52 -34.74
C ILE A 519 4.41 -2.99 -34.57
N ALA A 520 3.80 -2.20 -35.47
CA ALA A 520 3.80 -0.75 -35.35
C ALA A 520 3.16 -0.28 -34.02
N LEU A 521 1.99 -0.81 -33.68
CA LEU A 521 1.34 -0.51 -32.40
C LEU A 521 2.20 -0.96 -31.20
N LEU A 522 2.87 -2.11 -31.26
CA LEU A 522 3.78 -2.57 -30.22
C LEU A 522 4.94 -1.59 -29.99
N VAL A 523 5.57 -1.16 -31.09
CA VAL A 523 6.66 -0.17 -31.02
C VAL A 523 6.18 1.15 -30.44
N LEU A 524 5.00 1.61 -30.89
CA LEU A 524 4.40 2.85 -30.35
C LEU A 524 4.06 2.72 -28.85
N LEU A 525 3.54 1.58 -28.39
CA LEU A 525 3.27 1.34 -26.97
C LEU A 525 4.55 1.35 -26.12
N PHE A 526 5.64 0.73 -26.60
CA PHE A 526 6.93 0.77 -25.89
C PHE A 526 7.50 2.19 -25.85
N PHE A 527 7.46 2.91 -26.96
CA PHE A 527 7.92 4.30 -26.99
C PHE A 527 7.05 5.21 -26.12
N ASP A 528 5.74 5.05 -26.17
CA ASP A 528 4.80 5.84 -25.40
C ASP A 528 4.89 5.57 -23.91
N LEU A 529 4.48 4.39 -23.47
CA LEU A 529 4.41 4.03 -22.04
C LEU A 529 5.78 3.78 -21.44
N GLY A 530 6.61 2.98 -22.11
CA GLY A 530 7.95 2.68 -21.66
C GLY A 530 8.85 3.92 -21.58
N GLY A 531 8.72 4.82 -22.56
CA GLY A 531 9.45 6.09 -22.56
C GLY A 531 9.10 7.00 -21.39
N VAL A 532 7.81 7.13 -21.06
CA VAL A 532 7.38 7.93 -19.91
C VAL A 532 7.75 7.26 -18.60
N ALA A 533 7.53 5.96 -18.45
CA ALA A 533 7.87 5.21 -17.25
C ALA A 533 9.39 5.30 -16.92
N LYS A 534 10.25 5.31 -17.96
CA LYS A 534 11.71 5.44 -17.80
C LYS A 534 12.17 6.83 -17.38
N ARG A 535 11.34 7.88 -17.47
CA ARG A 535 11.67 9.19 -16.88
C ARG A 535 11.76 9.10 -15.36
N TYR A 536 10.93 8.26 -14.73
CA TYR A 536 10.75 8.19 -13.27
C TYR A 536 11.38 6.95 -12.64
N VAL A 537 11.41 5.83 -13.35
CA VAL A 537 12.06 4.60 -12.89
C VAL A 537 13.08 4.16 -13.93
N ASN A 538 14.28 4.62 -13.76
CA ASN A 538 15.41 4.43 -14.68
C ASN A 538 16.58 3.68 -13.98
N LYS A 539 17.75 3.65 -14.60
CA LYS A 539 18.95 2.99 -14.07
C LYS A 539 19.45 3.59 -12.74
N ASP A 540 19.21 4.90 -12.55
CA ASP A 540 19.69 5.65 -11.39
C ASP A 540 18.82 5.38 -10.15
N SER A 541 17.66 4.80 -10.35
CA SER A 541 16.80 4.29 -9.26
C SER A 541 17.35 3.01 -8.61
N PHE A 542 18.39 2.39 -9.20
CA PHE A 542 18.93 1.11 -8.74
C PHE A 542 20.24 1.30 -7.98
N VAL A 543 20.29 0.68 -6.82
CA VAL A 543 21.47 0.67 -5.93
C VAL A 543 21.97 -0.76 -5.73
N ASP A 544 23.14 -0.90 -5.14
CA ASP A 544 23.68 -2.20 -4.80
C ASP A 544 22.83 -2.88 -3.72
N LYS A 545 22.76 -4.19 -3.79
CA LYS A 545 21.95 -5.00 -2.87
C LYS A 545 22.31 -4.77 -1.38
N TYR A 546 23.58 -4.49 -1.10
CA TYR A 546 24.06 -4.14 0.23
C TYR A 546 23.31 -2.94 0.83
N GLN A 547 23.07 -1.87 0.05
CA GLN A 547 22.35 -0.68 0.51
C GLN A 547 20.85 -0.94 0.78
N ILE A 548 20.26 -1.92 0.08
CA ILE A 548 18.88 -2.33 0.31
C ILE A 548 18.77 -3.17 1.58
N GLU A 549 19.73 -4.06 1.81
CA GLU A 549 19.76 -4.95 2.99
C GLU A 549 20.17 -4.19 4.24
N ASN A 550 20.98 -3.14 4.12
CA ASN A 550 21.45 -2.27 5.20
C ASN A 550 21.04 -0.81 4.92
N PRO A 551 19.74 -0.48 5.04
CA PRO A 551 19.22 0.81 4.60
C PRO A 551 19.57 1.98 5.54
N PHE A 552 20.10 1.69 6.72
CA PHE A 552 20.47 2.69 7.71
C PHE A 552 21.93 2.55 8.13
N GLU A 553 22.59 3.68 8.25
CA GLU A 553 23.96 3.76 8.76
C GLU A 553 23.96 4.03 10.27
N GLU A 554 24.87 3.35 10.96
CA GLU A 554 25.10 3.51 12.39
C GLU A 554 25.90 4.78 12.67
N THR A 555 25.33 5.69 13.45
CA THR A 555 25.97 6.95 13.83
C THR A 555 26.86 6.78 15.08
N ALA A 556 27.62 7.83 15.42
CA ALA A 556 28.38 7.85 16.66
C ALA A 556 27.47 7.78 17.90
N ALA A 557 26.28 8.36 17.83
CA ALA A 557 25.27 8.27 18.89
C ALA A 557 24.80 6.83 19.10
N ASP A 558 24.50 6.11 18.01
CA ASP A 558 24.05 4.72 18.09
C ASP A 558 25.16 3.84 18.73
N ARG A 559 26.43 4.02 18.29
CA ARG A 559 27.56 3.27 18.87
C ARG A 559 27.74 3.53 20.35
N ALA A 560 27.54 4.76 20.80
CA ALA A 560 27.62 5.11 22.22
C ALA A 560 26.50 4.45 23.02
N ILE A 561 25.27 4.52 22.53
CA ILE A 561 24.09 3.91 23.18
C ILE A 561 24.22 2.38 23.23
N LEU A 562 24.68 1.74 22.18
CA LEU A 562 24.84 0.27 22.09
C LEU A 562 25.89 -0.31 23.06
N GLN A 563 26.73 0.54 23.72
CA GLN A 563 27.60 0.08 24.82
C GLN A 563 26.78 -0.30 26.07
N ASP A 564 25.64 0.33 26.29
CA ASP A 564 24.71 -0.04 27.35
C ASP A 564 23.97 -1.34 26.99
N LYS A 565 24.11 -2.38 27.80
CA LYS A 565 23.49 -3.69 27.61
C LYS A 565 22.21 -3.88 28.42
N SER A 566 21.77 -2.85 29.15
CA SER A 566 20.49 -2.87 29.86
C SER A 566 19.30 -2.86 28.89
N TYR A 567 18.11 -3.13 29.37
CA TYR A 567 16.88 -3.04 28.58
C TYR A 567 16.27 -1.65 28.72
N TYR A 568 16.25 -0.90 27.63
CA TYR A 568 15.76 0.49 27.55
C TYR A 568 15.15 0.78 26.19
N ARG A 569 14.49 1.94 26.07
CA ARG A 569 14.02 2.50 24.80
C ARG A 569 14.75 3.78 24.45
N VAL A 570 14.75 4.06 23.15
CA VAL A 570 15.37 5.25 22.55
C VAL A 570 14.29 6.06 21.83
N TYR A 571 14.40 7.39 21.94
CA TYR A 571 13.55 8.33 21.23
C TYR A 571 14.38 9.30 20.40
N GLU A 572 13.94 9.59 19.18
CA GLU A 572 14.54 10.55 18.26
C GLU A 572 13.48 11.60 17.90
N PRO A 573 13.44 12.76 18.58
CA PRO A 573 12.39 13.77 18.41
C PRO A 573 12.24 14.29 17.00
N GLN A 574 13.32 14.38 16.23
CA GLN A 574 13.29 14.91 14.85
C GLN A 574 12.49 14.06 13.87
N VAL A 575 12.42 12.76 14.09
CA VAL A 575 11.57 11.85 13.31
C VAL A 575 10.25 11.54 14.04
N GLY A 576 10.18 11.86 15.32
CA GLY A 576 9.01 11.67 16.15
C GLY A 576 8.58 10.20 16.20
N ILE A 577 7.29 9.96 15.89
CA ILE A 577 6.71 8.62 15.86
C ILE A 577 6.73 8.01 14.44
N ASN A 578 7.35 8.69 13.45
CA ASN A 578 7.24 8.36 12.02
C ASN A 578 8.57 7.91 11.38
N GLY A 579 9.49 7.34 12.15
CA GLY A 579 10.76 6.85 11.62
C GLY A 579 11.13 5.48 12.16
N ALA A 580 11.64 4.60 11.31
CA ALA A 580 12.04 3.25 11.69
C ALA A 580 13.57 3.07 11.80
N ARG A 581 14.36 4.14 11.58
CA ARG A 581 15.81 4.09 11.77
C ARG A 581 16.18 3.73 13.21
N THR A 582 15.52 4.37 14.17
CA THR A 582 15.73 4.09 15.59
C THR A 582 15.37 2.64 15.94
N SER A 583 14.27 2.13 15.36
CA SER A 583 13.85 0.72 15.54
C SER A 583 14.84 -0.29 14.92
N TYR A 584 15.66 0.12 13.96
CA TYR A 584 16.67 -0.72 13.33
C TYR A 584 17.85 -1.01 14.27
N PHE A 585 18.25 -0.02 15.08
CA PHE A 585 19.40 -0.13 15.98
C PHE A 585 19.01 -0.39 17.44
N HIS A 586 17.83 0.08 17.88
CA HIS A 586 17.41 0.12 19.27
C HIS A 586 15.94 -0.29 19.43
N HIS A 587 15.52 -0.53 20.67
CA HIS A 587 14.11 -0.54 21.00
C HIS A 587 13.60 0.91 20.98
N SER A 588 12.63 1.20 20.14
CA SER A 588 12.13 2.57 19.88
C SER A 588 10.69 2.73 20.32
N ILE A 589 10.33 3.91 20.80
CA ILE A 589 8.92 4.32 20.94
C ILE A 589 8.31 4.79 19.62
N GLY A 590 9.13 5.03 18.58
CA GLY A 590 8.70 5.35 17.22
C GLY A 590 8.70 4.14 16.30
N GLY A 591 8.31 4.38 15.05
CA GLY A 591 8.26 3.40 13.97
C GLY A 591 7.64 4.02 12.72
N TYR A 592 7.49 3.23 11.66
CA TYR A 592 6.89 3.69 10.41
C TYR A 592 5.81 2.72 9.94
N HIS A 593 4.55 3.02 10.22
CA HIS A 593 3.43 2.17 9.79
C HIS A 593 2.15 2.97 9.58
N ALA A 594 1.36 2.59 8.56
CA ALA A 594 0.09 3.25 8.24
C ALA A 594 -1.02 2.95 9.26
N ALA A 595 -0.90 1.85 10.00
CA ALA A 595 -1.80 1.46 11.09
C ALA A 595 -0.97 1.36 12.39
N LYS A 596 -0.68 2.51 13.01
CA LYS A 596 0.10 2.60 14.25
C LYS A 596 -0.73 2.12 15.45
N PRO A 597 -0.11 1.65 16.54
CA PRO A 597 -0.80 1.43 17.80
C PRO A 597 -1.48 2.72 18.25
N LYS A 598 -2.82 2.71 18.35
CA LYS A 598 -3.62 3.92 18.54
C LYS A 598 -3.27 4.64 19.85
N ARG A 599 -3.22 3.90 20.97
CA ARG A 599 -2.97 4.49 22.27
C ARG A 599 -1.60 5.15 22.38
N LEU A 600 -0.59 4.59 21.71
CA LEU A 600 0.71 5.22 21.65
C LEU A 600 0.70 6.47 20.77
N GLN A 601 -0.01 6.44 19.62
CA GLN A 601 -0.18 7.64 18.80
C GLN A 601 -0.90 8.76 19.59
N GLU A 602 -1.96 8.43 20.31
CA GLU A 602 -2.68 9.39 21.16
C GLU A 602 -1.80 9.90 22.29
N LEU A 603 -1.05 9.04 22.96
CA LEU A 603 -0.08 9.45 23.99
C LEU A 603 1.00 10.39 23.43
N PHE A 604 1.43 10.13 22.20
CA PHE A 604 2.36 11.01 21.49
C PHE A 604 1.73 12.38 21.24
N ASP A 605 0.54 12.42 20.64
CA ASP A 605 -0.12 13.67 20.21
C ASP A 605 -0.53 14.55 21.42
N TYR A 606 -0.99 13.92 22.51
CA TYR A 606 -1.55 14.64 23.67
C TYR A 606 -0.51 14.97 24.72
N GLN A 607 0.61 14.25 24.79
CA GLN A 607 1.59 14.38 25.88
C GLN A 607 3.02 14.56 25.37
N ILE A 608 3.56 13.61 24.60
CA ILE A 608 4.99 13.59 24.21
C ILE A 608 5.31 14.80 23.31
N ALA A 609 4.45 15.12 22.34
CA ALA A 609 4.62 16.27 21.45
C ALA A 609 4.55 17.62 22.20
N LYS A 610 3.97 17.64 23.40
CA LYS A 610 3.94 18.80 24.31
C LYS A 610 5.15 18.86 25.26
N GLY A 611 6.09 17.93 25.13
CA GLY A 611 7.31 17.90 25.95
C GLY A 611 7.13 17.26 27.34
N ASN A 612 6.08 16.47 27.56
CA ASN A 612 5.88 15.79 28.85
C ASN A 612 6.92 14.68 29.06
N MET A 613 7.95 14.96 29.83
CA MET A 613 9.06 14.03 30.09
C MET A 613 8.64 12.84 30.97
N GLU A 614 7.63 12.99 31.85
CA GLU A 614 7.16 11.89 32.70
C GLU A 614 6.63 10.71 31.88
N ILE A 615 6.10 11.00 30.68
CA ILE A 615 5.67 9.96 29.74
C ILE A 615 6.87 9.22 29.16
N LEU A 616 7.95 9.91 28.85
CA LEU A 616 9.19 9.26 28.39
C LEU A 616 9.82 8.43 29.51
N ASN A 617 9.75 8.91 30.77
CA ASN A 617 10.25 8.23 31.95
C ASN A 617 9.52 6.88 32.16
N MET A 618 8.18 6.87 32.11
CA MET A 618 7.38 5.64 32.26
C MET A 618 7.53 4.69 31.08
N LEU A 619 7.85 5.18 29.89
CA LEU A 619 8.12 4.36 28.72
C LEU A 619 9.55 3.80 28.71
N ASN A 620 10.32 4.00 29.76
CA ASN A 620 11.73 3.59 29.88
C ASN A 620 12.61 4.15 28.74
N VAL A 621 12.35 5.40 28.34
CA VAL A 621 13.19 6.11 27.36
C VAL A 621 14.45 6.62 28.08
N LYS A 622 15.50 5.82 28.02
CA LYS A 622 16.78 6.10 28.68
C LYS A 622 17.69 6.99 27.85
N TYR A 623 17.52 6.97 26.52
CA TYR A 623 18.32 7.78 25.60
C TYR A 623 17.42 8.56 24.63
N ILE A 624 17.79 9.84 24.42
CA ILE A 624 17.16 10.72 23.43
C ILE A 624 18.25 11.11 22.45
N ILE A 625 18.03 10.90 21.14
CA ILE A 625 18.98 11.26 20.09
C ILE A 625 18.60 12.62 19.53
N LEU A 626 19.48 13.61 19.67
CA LEU A 626 19.31 14.95 19.13
C LEU A 626 20.42 15.30 18.14
N ARG A 627 20.16 16.25 17.23
CA ARG A 627 21.21 16.85 16.41
C ARG A 627 21.79 18.06 17.11
N ASN A 628 23.11 18.15 17.16
CA ASN A 628 23.80 19.35 17.60
C ASN A 628 23.77 20.46 16.52
N GLN A 629 24.34 21.62 16.82
CA GLN A 629 24.41 22.75 15.87
C GLN A 629 25.18 22.43 14.60
N GLU A 630 26.08 21.46 14.64
CA GLU A 630 26.88 20.99 13.52
C GLU A 630 26.13 19.88 12.70
N GLY A 631 24.90 19.54 13.08
CA GLY A 631 24.07 18.53 12.43
C GLY A 631 24.42 17.08 12.80
N GLN A 632 25.34 16.85 13.75
CA GLN A 632 25.75 15.53 14.19
C GLN A 632 24.77 14.98 15.22
N MET A 633 24.50 13.67 15.14
CA MET A 633 23.64 12.96 16.11
C MET A 633 24.38 12.75 17.44
N GLN A 634 23.76 13.16 18.54
CA GLN A 634 24.28 13.00 19.90
C GLN A 634 23.25 12.34 20.81
N PRO A 635 23.66 11.37 21.67
CA PRO A 635 22.78 10.78 22.66
C PRO A 635 22.73 11.66 23.91
N ILE A 636 21.53 11.93 24.40
CA ILE A 636 21.30 12.54 25.70
C ILE A 636 20.78 11.42 26.61
N HIS A 637 21.41 11.24 27.76
CA HIS A 637 20.96 10.31 28.79
C HIS A 637 19.81 10.91 29.58
N ASN A 638 18.75 10.14 29.81
CA ASN A 638 17.63 10.49 30.66
C ASN A 638 17.76 9.74 31.99
N ASP A 639 18.22 10.44 33.02
CA ASP A 639 18.46 9.84 34.35
C ASP A 639 17.16 9.50 35.09
N ASP A 640 16.03 10.11 34.69
CA ASP A 640 14.71 9.92 35.32
C ASP A 640 13.91 8.74 34.71
N ALA A 641 14.47 8.01 33.75
CA ALA A 641 13.83 6.83 33.18
C ALA A 641 13.59 5.75 34.26
N LEU A 642 12.33 5.29 34.40
CA LEU A 642 11.91 4.41 35.52
C LEU A 642 12.36 2.95 35.37
N GLY A 643 13.04 2.61 34.27
CA GLY A 643 13.43 1.23 34.00
C GLY A 643 12.29 0.38 33.44
N SER A 644 12.49 -0.94 33.46
CA SER A 644 11.55 -1.88 32.84
C SER A 644 10.31 -2.19 33.70
N ALA A 645 10.41 -2.01 35.02
CA ALA A 645 9.30 -2.23 35.95
C ALA A 645 9.56 -1.56 37.29
N TRP A 646 8.50 -1.13 37.99
CA TRP A 646 8.55 -0.50 39.34
C TRP A 646 7.26 -0.74 40.11
N PHE A 647 7.30 -0.56 41.44
CA PHE A 647 6.12 -0.60 42.28
C PHE A 647 5.59 0.81 42.55
N VAL A 648 4.27 0.96 42.56
CA VAL A 648 3.58 2.23 42.82
C VAL A 648 2.89 2.23 44.19
N LYS A 649 2.79 3.40 44.81
CA LYS A 649 2.12 3.61 46.11
C LYS A 649 0.61 3.76 46.00
N GLN A 650 0.13 4.21 44.84
CA GLN A 650 -1.27 4.54 44.65
C GLN A 650 -1.79 4.02 43.30
N LEU A 651 -3.02 3.54 43.29
CA LEU A 651 -3.82 3.29 42.09
C LEU A 651 -4.97 4.30 42.05
N SER A 652 -4.90 5.25 41.13
CA SER A 652 -5.90 6.30 40.94
C SER A 652 -6.91 5.87 39.88
N LEU A 653 -8.14 5.64 40.30
CA LEU A 653 -9.23 5.28 39.40
C LEU A 653 -9.85 6.52 38.77
N LYS A 654 -10.05 6.46 37.45
CA LYS A 654 -10.71 7.49 36.62
C LYS A 654 -11.96 6.91 35.99
N ASN A 655 -12.90 7.79 35.62
CA ASN A 655 -14.19 7.33 35.08
C ASN A 655 -14.07 6.84 33.63
N ASN A 656 -13.15 7.44 32.86
CA ASN A 656 -12.97 7.13 31.44
C ASN A 656 -11.55 7.45 30.96
N ASP A 657 -11.25 7.13 29.70
CA ASP A 657 -9.96 7.38 29.07
C ASP A 657 -9.64 8.87 28.91
N ASP A 658 -10.64 9.77 28.82
CA ASP A 658 -10.43 11.22 28.79
C ASP A 658 -9.82 11.72 30.10
N GLU A 659 -10.39 11.30 31.24
CA GLU A 659 -9.85 11.67 32.55
C GLU A 659 -8.45 11.07 32.80
N VAL A 660 -8.18 9.86 32.30
CA VAL A 660 -6.83 9.28 32.35
C VAL A 660 -5.87 10.15 31.56
N MET A 661 -6.21 10.51 30.31
CA MET A 661 -5.32 11.32 29.43
C MET A 661 -5.05 12.69 30.00
N GLN A 662 -6.05 13.35 30.60
CA GLN A 662 -5.90 14.65 31.27
C GLN A 662 -5.04 14.54 32.53
N ALA A 663 -5.22 13.45 33.32
CA ALA A 663 -4.43 13.26 34.54
C ALA A 663 -2.94 13.06 34.25
N LEU A 664 -2.59 12.52 33.08
CA LEU A 664 -1.19 12.35 32.65
C LEU A 664 -0.41 13.66 32.51
N GLU A 665 -1.07 14.83 32.42
CA GLU A 665 -0.39 16.16 32.39
C GLU A 665 0.37 16.48 33.66
N LYS A 666 -0.11 15.98 34.84
CA LYS A 666 0.47 16.22 36.16
C LYS A 666 0.87 14.94 36.86
N PHE A 667 1.01 13.89 36.13
CA PHE A 667 1.23 12.52 36.58
C PHE A 667 2.64 12.33 37.15
N LYS A 668 2.73 11.51 38.20
CA LYS A 668 4.00 11.06 38.78
C LYS A 668 4.09 9.56 38.72
N PRO A 669 4.62 9.03 37.61
CA PRO A 669 4.58 7.58 37.34
C PRO A 669 5.33 6.72 38.35
N GLU A 670 6.32 7.28 39.03
CA GLU A 670 7.06 6.60 40.10
C GLU A 670 6.24 6.38 41.36
N GLN A 671 5.10 7.10 41.53
CA GLN A 671 4.30 7.08 42.75
C GLN A 671 2.91 6.47 42.54
N GLU A 672 2.30 6.70 41.39
CA GLU A 672 0.93 6.29 41.11
C GLU A 672 0.77 5.62 39.76
N ALA A 673 -0.27 4.80 39.64
CA ALA A 673 -0.78 4.28 38.39
C ALA A 673 -2.20 4.77 38.16
N LEU A 674 -2.54 5.09 36.92
CA LEU A 674 -3.87 5.55 36.51
C LEU A 674 -4.62 4.44 35.77
N ALA A 675 -5.85 4.13 36.16
CA ALA A 675 -6.68 3.15 35.46
C ALA A 675 -8.14 3.54 35.45
N THR A 676 -8.91 2.97 34.54
CA THR A 676 -10.38 2.99 34.61
C THR A 676 -10.89 1.69 35.23
N ALA A 677 -12.12 1.69 35.76
CA ALA A 677 -12.72 0.46 36.28
C ALA A 677 -12.78 -0.66 35.23
N ASN A 678 -12.92 -0.31 33.95
CA ASN A 678 -12.95 -1.29 32.84
C ASN A 678 -11.57 -1.92 32.55
N ASP A 679 -10.48 -1.31 32.95
CA ASP A 679 -9.12 -1.80 32.79
C ASP A 679 -8.75 -2.87 33.81
N LEU A 680 -9.48 -2.88 34.92
CA LEU A 680 -9.27 -3.80 36.03
C LEU A 680 -10.28 -4.94 35.92
N LYS A 681 -9.80 -6.15 35.83
CA LYS A 681 -10.65 -7.38 35.80
C LYS A 681 -11.18 -7.74 37.19
N THR A 682 -10.57 -7.19 38.24
CA THR A 682 -10.89 -7.42 39.66
C THR A 682 -10.73 -6.12 40.44
N THR A 683 -11.41 -5.98 41.59
CA THR A 683 -11.17 -4.85 42.49
C THR A 683 -9.77 -4.98 43.12
N LEU A 684 -8.96 -3.93 42.94
CA LEU A 684 -7.64 -3.81 43.50
C LEU A 684 -7.62 -2.78 44.65
N PRO A 685 -6.70 -2.88 45.61
CA PRO A 685 -6.45 -1.83 46.57
C PRO A 685 -6.04 -0.53 45.87
N THR A 686 -6.43 0.60 46.40
CA THR A 686 -6.05 1.93 45.85
C THR A 686 -4.78 2.48 46.51
N GLN A 687 -4.33 1.90 47.62
CA GLN A 687 -3.10 2.28 48.33
C GLN A 687 -2.21 1.04 48.57
N TYR A 688 -0.94 1.22 48.42
CA TYR A 688 0.09 0.17 48.57
C TYR A 688 1.25 0.70 49.38
N THR A 689 1.80 -0.17 50.24
CA THR A 689 3.06 0.12 50.93
C THR A 689 4.22 -0.28 50.03
N VAL A 690 5.02 0.70 49.62
CA VAL A 690 6.23 0.46 48.84
C VAL A 690 7.43 0.75 49.71
N ASP A 691 8.20 -0.29 49.98
CA ASP A 691 9.46 -0.22 50.73
C ASP A 691 10.60 0.19 49.78
N THR A 692 11.63 0.87 50.32
CA THR A 692 12.80 1.30 49.54
C THR A 692 13.65 0.13 49.03
N THR A 693 13.47 -1.07 49.61
CA THR A 693 14.13 -2.31 49.17
C THR A 693 13.34 -3.09 48.12
N ALA A 694 12.11 -2.63 47.82
CA ALA A 694 11.29 -3.26 46.80
C ALA A 694 11.90 -3.03 45.40
N VAL A 695 12.18 -4.13 44.70
CA VAL A 695 12.84 -4.08 43.40
C VAL A 695 12.23 -5.11 42.44
N ILE A 696 12.12 -4.73 41.17
CA ILE A 696 11.82 -5.64 40.04
C ILE A 696 12.93 -5.46 39.00
N THR A 697 13.57 -6.54 38.61
CA THR A 697 14.63 -6.55 37.60
C THR A 697 14.30 -7.50 36.47
N ILE A 698 14.53 -7.06 35.24
CA ILE A 698 14.36 -7.92 34.06
C ILE A 698 15.57 -8.85 33.96
N LYS A 699 15.34 -10.14 33.74
CA LYS A 699 16.36 -11.18 33.63
C LYS A 699 16.57 -11.68 32.24
N ASN A 700 15.48 -11.74 31.46
CA ASN A 700 15.54 -12.21 30.10
C ASN A 700 14.58 -11.37 29.24
N VAL A 701 15.05 -10.98 28.05
CA VAL A 701 14.28 -10.22 27.07
C VAL A 701 14.32 -10.96 25.74
N ARG A 702 13.17 -11.45 25.31
CA ARG A 702 12.92 -11.94 23.97
C ARG A 702 11.68 -11.25 23.43
N PRO A 703 11.49 -11.16 22.13
CA PRO A 703 10.31 -10.51 21.58
C PRO A 703 8.99 -11.09 22.09
N ASP A 704 8.92 -12.41 22.25
CA ASP A 704 7.74 -13.16 22.68
C ASP A 704 7.77 -13.62 24.14
N GLU A 705 8.83 -13.27 24.90
CA GLU A 705 8.98 -13.68 26.29
C GLU A 705 9.79 -12.67 27.11
N LEU A 706 9.25 -12.25 28.25
CA LEU A 706 9.92 -11.38 29.20
C LEU A 706 9.92 -12.08 30.58
N ILE A 707 11.08 -12.14 31.22
CA ILE A 707 11.23 -12.75 32.56
C ILE A 707 11.79 -11.70 33.51
N TYR A 708 11.09 -11.47 34.62
CA TYR A 708 11.48 -10.58 35.68
C TYR A 708 11.64 -11.34 36.99
N GLU A 709 12.45 -10.79 37.87
CA GLU A 709 12.57 -11.22 39.28
C GLU A 709 12.14 -10.05 40.15
N SER A 710 11.17 -10.27 41.02
CA SER A 710 10.74 -9.29 42.03
C SER A 710 11.18 -9.68 43.41
N ASN A 711 11.47 -8.69 44.22
CA ASN A 711 11.67 -8.85 45.67
C ASN A 711 10.96 -7.68 46.34
N ASN A 712 9.87 -7.94 47.04
CA ASN A 712 9.03 -6.93 47.64
C ASN A 712 8.54 -7.40 49.03
N PRO A 713 8.79 -6.62 50.15
CA PRO A 713 8.35 -7.01 51.50
C PRO A 713 6.82 -7.05 51.66
N HIS A 714 6.08 -6.36 50.82
CA HIS A 714 4.61 -6.22 50.89
C HIS A 714 3.96 -6.60 49.58
N ASN A 715 2.65 -6.95 49.60
CA ASN A 715 1.88 -7.07 48.38
C ASN A 715 1.87 -5.69 47.65
N GLY A 716 2.21 -5.66 46.37
CA GLY A 716 2.40 -4.45 45.62
C GLY A 716 1.69 -4.46 44.26
N LEU A 717 1.42 -3.29 43.73
CA LEU A 717 1.07 -3.12 42.31
C LEU A 717 2.34 -2.76 41.53
N ALA A 718 2.74 -3.67 40.65
CA ALA A 718 3.89 -3.47 39.77
C ALA A 718 3.41 -2.96 38.44
N VAL A 719 4.02 -1.86 37.96
CA VAL A 719 3.86 -1.32 36.62
C VAL A 719 5.06 -1.74 35.78
N PHE A 720 4.81 -2.13 34.56
CA PHE A 720 5.82 -2.55 33.57
C PHE A 720 5.78 -1.58 32.40
N SER A 721 6.94 -1.12 31.96
CA SER A 721 7.03 -0.20 30.80
C SER A 721 6.71 -0.86 29.46
N GLU A 722 5.92 -1.94 29.49
CA GLU A 722 5.52 -2.73 28.33
C GLU A 722 4.13 -2.33 27.82
N MET A 723 3.99 -2.24 26.49
CA MET A 723 2.72 -1.91 25.86
C MET A 723 1.66 -2.95 26.18
N TYR A 724 0.51 -2.49 26.69
CA TYR A 724 -0.65 -3.35 26.90
C TYR A 724 -1.27 -3.72 25.55
N TYR A 725 -1.44 -5.01 25.35
CA TYR A 725 -2.20 -5.59 24.24
C TYR A 725 -3.06 -6.73 24.79
N PRO A 726 -4.39 -6.74 24.62
CA PRO A 726 -5.25 -7.66 25.36
C PRO A 726 -5.24 -9.09 24.85
N HIS A 727 -4.68 -9.31 23.66
CA HIS A 727 -4.69 -10.59 22.99
C HIS A 727 -3.29 -11.21 23.00
N GLY A 728 -3.21 -12.48 23.35
CA GLY A 728 -1.99 -13.28 23.23
C GLY A 728 -1.01 -13.18 24.39
N TRP A 729 -0.94 -12.08 25.15
CA TRP A 729 -0.10 -12.01 26.33
C TRP A 729 -0.69 -12.74 27.52
N LYS A 730 0.12 -13.60 28.13
CA LYS A 730 -0.15 -14.28 29.40
C LYS A 730 0.93 -13.90 30.40
N ALA A 731 0.54 -13.71 31.65
CA ALA A 731 1.48 -13.49 32.75
C ALA A 731 1.37 -14.61 33.78
N THR A 732 2.51 -15.04 34.31
CA THR A 732 2.56 -15.97 35.44
C THR A 732 3.46 -15.42 36.53
N ILE A 733 3.13 -15.69 37.80
CA ILE A 733 3.99 -15.49 38.94
C ILE A 733 4.27 -16.88 39.52
N ASP A 734 5.54 -17.29 39.57
CA ASP A 734 5.97 -18.63 40.00
C ASP A 734 5.20 -19.76 39.30
N GLY A 735 4.95 -19.58 37.98
CA GLY A 735 4.22 -20.53 37.15
C GLY A 735 2.70 -20.49 37.28
N LYS A 736 2.11 -19.69 38.18
CA LYS A 736 0.67 -19.51 38.30
C LYS A 736 0.18 -18.33 37.45
N GLU A 737 -0.83 -18.55 36.62
CA GLU A 737 -1.39 -17.49 35.73
C GLU A 737 -2.04 -16.39 36.58
N VAL A 738 -1.76 -15.13 36.21
CA VAL A 738 -2.29 -13.92 36.84
C VAL A 738 -2.85 -12.97 35.79
N SER A 739 -3.80 -12.11 36.24
CA SER A 739 -4.41 -11.12 35.33
C SER A 739 -3.47 -9.97 35.05
N ILE A 740 -3.36 -9.60 33.77
CA ILE A 740 -2.68 -8.37 33.33
C ILE A 740 -3.70 -7.24 33.32
N TYR A 741 -3.38 -6.14 33.98
CA TYR A 741 -4.17 -4.91 34.01
C TYR A 741 -3.59 -3.86 33.09
N ARG A 742 -4.45 -3.00 32.51
CA ARG A 742 -4.01 -1.83 31.77
C ARG A 742 -3.96 -0.63 32.70
N VAL A 743 -2.82 0.04 32.76
CA VAL A 743 -2.60 1.26 33.52
C VAL A 743 -1.93 2.32 32.64
N ASP A 744 -1.94 3.56 33.09
CA ASP A 744 -1.22 4.70 32.51
C ASP A 744 -1.49 4.82 31.00
N TYR A 745 -2.78 4.60 30.65
CA TYR A 745 -3.30 4.63 29.30
C TYR A 745 -2.86 3.46 28.40
N THR A 746 -1.62 2.95 28.53
CA THR A 746 -1.06 1.97 27.59
C THR A 746 -0.13 0.92 28.21
N LEU A 747 0.21 1.00 29.49
CA LEU A 747 1.15 0.10 30.14
C LEU A 747 0.46 -1.11 30.79
N ARG A 748 1.28 -2.12 31.13
CA ARG A 748 0.84 -3.33 31.88
C ARG A 748 1.07 -3.17 33.36
N ALA A 749 0.20 -3.73 34.18
CA ALA A 749 0.43 -3.88 35.61
C ALA A 749 0.01 -5.27 36.09
N LEU A 750 0.64 -5.72 37.20
CA LEU A 750 0.30 -6.93 37.93
C LEU A 750 0.20 -6.64 39.42
N SER A 751 -0.69 -7.38 40.11
CA SER A 751 -0.66 -7.49 41.55
C SER A 751 0.38 -8.56 41.93
N VAL A 752 1.48 -8.16 42.57
CA VAL A 752 2.59 -9.02 42.93
C VAL A 752 2.56 -9.30 44.44
N PRO A 753 2.54 -10.54 44.88
CA PRO A 753 2.60 -10.89 46.33
C PRO A 753 3.89 -10.41 46.99
N ALA A 754 3.87 -10.37 48.33
CA ALA A 754 5.08 -10.15 49.11
C ALA A 754 6.06 -11.34 48.99
N GLY A 755 7.35 -11.05 48.81
CA GLY A 755 8.39 -12.05 48.73
C GLY A 755 9.22 -11.90 47.45
N LYS A 756 10.01 -12.96 47.19
CA LYS A 756 10.77 -13.10 45.94
C LYS A 756 9.96 -13.97 44.98
N HIS A 757 9.75 -13.45 43.78
CA HIS A 757 8.94 -14.13 42.77
C HIS A 757 9.59 -14.00 41.39
N GLU A 758 9.42 -15.05 40.55
CA GLU A 758 9.65 -14.98 39.11
C GLU A 758 8.35 -14.58 38.43
N ILE A 759 8.42 -13.51 37.66
CA ILE A 759 7.30 -13.01 36.84
C ILE A 759 7.64 -13.27 35.38
N ARG A 760 6.76 -13.98 34.66
CA ARG A 760 6.99 -14.34 33.27
C ARG A 760 5.81 -13.88 32.40
N PHE A 761 6.09 -13.12 31.36
CA PHE A 761 5.16 -12.80 30.30
C PHE A 761 5.49 -13.59 29.05
N VAL A 762 4.49 -14.20 28.40
CA VAL A 762 4.64 -14.96 27.16
C VAL A 762 3.57 -14.53 26.17
N PHE A 763 3.96 -14.31 24.90
CA PHE A 763 3.06 -13.95 23.83
C PHE A 763 2.65 -15.17 23.01
N GLU A 764 1.43 -15.66 23.21
CA GLU A 764 0.86 -16.83 22.54
C GLU A 764 -0.49 -16.50 21.89
N PRO A 765 -0.52 -15.85 20.72
CA PRO A 765 -1.76 -15.43 20.10
C PRO A 765 -2.58 -16.62 19.57
N GLN A 766 -3.70 -16.92 20.22
CA GLN A 766 -4.60 -18.02 19.82
C GLN A 766 -5.19 -17.82 18.42
N ILE A 767 -5.34 -16.58 18.00
CA ILE A 767 -5.86 -16.23 16.67
C ILE A 767 -4.98 -16.78 15.54
N VAL A 768 -3.65 -16.83 15.73
CA VAL A 768 -2.72 -17.43 14.77
C VAL A 768 -2.95 -18.93 14.64
N LYS A 769 -3.15 -19.62 15.76
CA LYS A 769 -3.39 -21.06 15.79
C LYS A 769 -4.73 -21.42 15.12
N THR A 770 -5.79 -20.71 15.48
CA THR A 770 -7.12 -20.90 14.90
C THR A 770 -7.11 -20.57 13.39
N GLY A 771 -6.54 -19.43 13.04
CA GLY A 771 -6.43 -18.99 11.66
C GLY A 771 -5.65 -19.98 10.80
N SER A 772 -4.52 -20.52 11.32
CA SER A 772 -3.70 -21.49 10.60
C SER A 772 -4.46 -22.78 10.26
N ASN A 773 -5.29 -23.27 11.17
CA ASN A 773 -6.12 -24.44 10.94
C ASN A 773 -7.19 -24.15 9.86
N LEU A 774 -7.82 -22.98 9.91
CA LEU A 774 -8.79 -22.56 8.89
C LEU A 774 -8.13 -22.35 7.53
N SER A 775 -6.92 -21.77 7.49
CA SER A 775 -6.15 -21.59 6.25
C SER A 775 -5.80 -22.93 5.60
N LEU A 776 -5.46 -23.94 6.41
CA LEU A 776 -5.22 -25.29 5.91
C LEU A 776 -6.49 -25.89 5.29
N VAL A 777 -7.65 -25.76 5.94
CA VAL A 777 -8.94 -26.22 5.39
C VAL A 777 -9.22 -25.52 4.05
N GLY A 778 -9.07 -24.20 3.96
CA GLY A 778 -9.25 -23.46 2.71
C GLY A 778 -8.33 -23.93 1.58
N ALA A 779 -7.05 -24.16 1.89
CA ALA A 779 -6.09 -24.66 0.94
C ALA A 779 -6.41 -26.09 0.45
N ILE A 780 -6.86 -26.97 1.35
CA ILE A 780 -7.33 -28.32 1.00
C ILE A 780 -8.55 -28.22 0.08
N LEU A 781 -9.51 -27.35 0.35
CA LEU A 781 -10.67 -27.15 -0.52
C LEU A 781 -10.28 -26.67 -1.91
N LEU A 782 -9.31 -25.76 -2.03
CA LEU A 782 -8.75 -25.34 -3.34
C LEU A 782 -8.14 -26.53 -4.10
N MET A 783 -7.37 -27.35 -3.42
CA MET A 783 -6.74 -28.55 -4.01
C MET A 783 -7.80 -29.56 -4.44
N LEU A 784 -8.81 -29.83 -3.61
CA LEU A 784 -9.91 -30.74 -3.94
C LEU A 784 -10.71 -30.23 -5.14
N TRP A 785 -10.96 -28.92 -5.23
CA TRP A 785 -11.61 -28.30 -6.39
C TRP A 785 -10.81 -28.50 -7.67
N LEU A 786 -9.48 -28.27 -7.60
CA LEU A 786 -8.57 -28.48 -8.74
C LEU A 786 -8.56 -29.95 -9.19
N VAL A 787 -8.31 -30.88 -8.25
CA VAL A 787 -8.22 -32.34 -8.56
C VAL A 787 -9.56 -32.86 -9.05
N GLY A 788 -10.65 -32.50 -8.38
CA GLY A 788 -12.00 -32.86 -8.81
C GLY A 788 -12.34 -32.33 -10.20
N GLY A 789 -11.90 -31.10 -10.52
CA GLY A 789 -12.06 -30.51 -11.83
C GLY A 789 -11.31 -31.28 -12.94
N ILE A 790 -10.07 -31.67 -12.67
CA ILE A 790 -9.26 -32.48 -13.59
C ILE A 790 -9.91 -33.86 -13.83
N VAL A 791 -10.29 -34.54 -12.75
CA VAL A 791 -10.92 -35.87 -12.85
C VAL A 791 -12.24 -35.81 -13.62
N TRP A 792 -13.08 -34.80 -13.34
CA TRP A 792 -14.33 -34.60 -14.06
C TRP A 792 -14.09 -34.35 -15.56
N GLN A 793 -13.11 -33.48 -15.92
CA GLN A 793 -12.77 -33.18 -17.31
C GLN A 793 -12.23 -34.39 -18.04
N THR A 794 -11.38 -35.21 -17.41
CA THR A 794 -10.83 -36.43 -18.02
C THR A 794 -11.93 -37.50 -18.25
N LYS A 795 -12.89 -37.62 -17.31
CA LYS A 795 -14.04 -38.52 -17.51
C LYS A 795 -14.95 -38.06 -18.65
N LYS A 796 -15.23 -36.74 -18.72
CA LYS A 796 -16.05 -36.17 -19.79
C LYS A 796 -15.43 -36.41 -21.17
N ASN A 797 -14.12 -36.14 -21.30
CA ASN A 797 -13.42 -36.38 -22.58
C ASN A 797 -13.44 -37.85 -23.02
N LYS A 798 -13.39 -38.80 -22.06
CA LYS A 798 -13.48 -40.24 -22.35
C LYS A 798 -14.90 -40.72 -22.78
N THR A 799 -15.93 -39.95 -22.46
CA THR A 799 -17.30 -40.25 -22.86
C THR A 799 -17.72 -39.57 -24.18
N GLU A 800 -16.93 -38.60 -24.64
CA GLU A 800 -17.11 -37.92 -25.93
C GLU A 800 -16.24 -38.52 -27.05
N ASP A 801 -15.19 -39.30 -26.72
CA ASP A 801 -14.41 -40.15 -27.63
C ASP A 801 -15.08 -41.54 -27.74
#